data_555a427008f421b73ed562925458bec1
#
_entry.id   555a427008f421b73ed562925458bec1
#
_cell.length_a   1.000
_cell.length_b   1.000
_cell.length_c   1.000
_cell.angle_alpha   90.00
_cell.angle_beta   90.00
_cell.angle_gamma   90.00
#
_symmetry.space_group_name_H-M   'P 1'
#
loop_
_entity.id
_entity.type
_entity.pdbx_description
1 polymer ?
#
loop_
_entity_poly.entity_id
_entity_poly.type
_entity_poly.pdbx_seq_one_letter_code
_entity_poly.pdbx_strand_id
1 'polypeptide(L)'
;MRMNSRQKGGRPELGGYHAPAESGRIAAPDAGESNPAEGPYTMGRHFMRRKGAVYVPVGVHYVPRSGPDWPWRVDEAEFDAAFARMAASGLTSARIDLLWAAVEPERGGMDEDHLAVVDRIFDAARSHGVSLHPTLFVGGEVGDAYWDLPWASGVNPHADPGLIEAQARHAAALARRWRGREELIAWDLTDEPPFWIHCATTTDADARRWTDAVTTALRENDPGHLVTIGTASQEVDGGPFRADVVADRLDFACVHPYPIYSPELYPDRLLSRRMTHSAAFETALARGTGRPVMVHEFGASSAQFAPEAVADYDRLMCWSSFGAGAVGFYAWCWIDAEPGAYRRAPYVRMPHETQFGLVDADSRPRPRAAVLTGLAHAMQDLDLDGLAGDGPWCPASIPVPYEYSRPYDRASYGLDDAPAGPYVPSEAAWEPERDVKPLVRGWLNSYVLASRAGLPAQFPREGLDDAWPATPVALLPAPLTSTTSSLLHMRTSFWQGALDYAERGGVIYLSCSAETAIPELASFAGVEIVDRAPVEGDVRLMLTGAVGGMDPGQTLTVAGTEAAARAGAATDLHLRGVQLRAADAQVLAVTSRGAPALTLARRGKGAVIVCAYPIELLAAEVPDGLGDDDPVWAIYRLVRDTAGVRPAVDLDSSLLTRGILTGEAGGILVATNHSAGDLTLPLRADAEVNGLRVRIVDSAAEERPGAAAPQAAATAGDDVHLPRGGAAIVTWKRAAAHGGGRRS
;
A
#
# COMPACT_ATOMS: atom_id res chain seq x y z
N MET A 1 62.59 12.22 -33.77
CA MET A 1 62.90 13.15 -34.87
C MET A 1 61.59 13.73 -35.40
N ARG A 2 61.44 15.05 -35.27
CA ARG A 2 60.47 16.00 -35.88
C ARG A 2 58.96 15.80 -35.78
N MET A 3 58.40 16.76 -35.02
CA MET A 3 57.02 17.30 -35.06
C MET A 3 56.64 17.78 -36.46
N ASN A 4 55.36 17.72 -36.74
CA ASN A 4 54.53 18.73 -37.44
C ASN A 4 53.06 18.21 -37.36
N SER A 5 52.06 18.92 -37.15
CA SER A 5 51.58 20.27 -36.95
C SER A 5 50.04 20.22 -37.06
N ARG A 6 49.38 20.78 -36.10
CA ARG A 6 48.03 21.34 -36.06
C ARG A 6 47.08 21.08 -37.23
N GLN A 7 45.97 20.43 -36.98
CA GLN A 7 44.69 20.81 -37.58
C GLN A 7 43.65 21.03 -36.49
N LYS A 8 43.05 22.23 -36.50
CA LYS A 8 41.88 22.60 -35.71
C LYS A 8 40.68 21.89 -36.33
N GLY A 9 40.10 20.91 -35.64
CA GLY A 9 38.82 20.32 -35.98
C GLY A 9 37.78 20.83 -34.99
N GLY A 10 36.67 21.38 -35.52
CA GLY A 10 35.57 21.96 -34.78
C GLY A 10 34.87 20.90 -33.89
N ARG A 11 34.29 21.42 -32.82
CA ARG A 11 33.37 20.64 -31.99
C ARG A 11 32.24 20.16 -32.88
N PRO A 12 31.85 18.86 -32.82
CA PRO A 12 30.56 18.42 -33.39
C PRO A 12 29.44 19.10 -32.58
N GLU A 13 28.56 19.79 -33.27
CA GLU A 13 27.28 20.20 -32.72
C GLU A 13 26.55 18.91 -32.31
N LEU A 14 26.18 18.83 -31.05
CA LEU A 14 25.28 17.79 -30.55
C LEU A 14 23.93 17.99 -31.25
N GLY A 15 23.66 17.14 -32.22
CA GLY A 15 22.38 17.09 -32.91
C GLY A 15 21.28 16.89 -31.87
N GLY A 16 20.19 17.65 -32.00
CA GLY A 16 19.07 17.61 -31.08
C GLY A 16 18.52 16.17 -30.98
N TYR A 17 18.38 15.72 -29.75
CA TYR A 17 17.67 14.50 -29.42
C TYR A 17 16.21 14.65 -29.85
N HIS A 18 15.81 13.94 -30.90
CA HIS A 18 14.42 13.67 -31.16
C HIS A 18 14.01 12.52 -30.22
N ALA A 19 13.12 12.82 -29.29
CA ALA A 19 12.48 11.78 -28.48
C ALA A 19 11.89 10.71 -29.40
N PRO A 20 12.16 9.40 -29.17
CA PRO A 20 11.49 8.35 -29.92
C PRO A 20 10.00 8.41 -29.65
N ALA A 21 9.21 8.24 -30.72
CA ALA A 21 7.77 8.16 -30.64
C ALA A 21 7.34 7.02 -29.71
N GLU A 22 6.52 7.35 -28.75
CA GLU A 22 5.51 6.54 -28.05
C GLU A 22 5.67 5.00 -28.05
N SER A 23 6.72 4.47 -27.45
CA SER A 23 6.75 3.07 -27.06
C SER A 23 7.27 2.98 -25.63
N GLY A 24 6.36 3.04 -24.65
CA GLY A 24 6.72 2.84 -23.26
C GLY A 24 6.05 3.76 -22.24
N ARG A 25 5.11 4.60 -22.63
CA ARG A 25 4.17 5.09 -21.63
C ARG A 25 3.44 3.86 -21.10
N ILE A 26 3.65 3.53 -19.82
CA ILE A 26 2.49 3.22 -19.00
C ILE A 26 1.80 4.59 -18.85
N ALA A 27 1.10 5.01 -19.90
CA ALA A 27 -0.05 5.85 -19.71
C ALA A 27 -0.79 5.11 -18.58
N ALA A 28 -1.09 5.78 -17.46
CA ALA A 28 -2.23 5.34 -16.70
C ALA A 28 -3.26 5.02 -17.80
N PRO A 29 -3.64 3.75 -17.98
CA PRO A 29 -4.56 3.46 -19.06
C PRO A 29 -5.63 4.50 -18.84
N ASP A 30 -5.96 5.27 -19.89
CA ASP A 30 -7.24 5.92 -19.89
C ASP A 30 -8.13 4.86 -19.31
N ALA A 31 -8.64 5.10 -18.09
CA ALA A 31 -9.58 4.19 -17.49
C ALA A 31 -10.80 4.29 -18.41
N GLY A 32 -10.65 3.65 -19.58
CA GLY A 32 -11.73 3.34 -20.45
C GLY A 32 -12.62 2.58 -19.51
N GLU A 33 -13.72 3.21 -19.11
CA GLU A 33 -14.79 2.56 -18.41
C GLU A 33 -14.93 1.21 -19.06
N SER A 34 -14.61 0.14 -18.32
CA SER A 34 -14.87 -1.23 -18.75
C SER A 34 -16.29 -1.18 -19.26
N ASN A 35 -16.52 -1.54 -20.51
CA ASN A 35 -17.77 -1.31 -21.24
C ASN A 35 -18.95 -1.52 -20.26
N PRO A 36 -19.69 -0.48 -19.84
CA PRO A 36 -20.58 -0.55 -18.67
C PRO A 36 -21.83 -1.39 -18.90
N ALA A 37 -21.90 -2.09 -20.03
CA ALA A 37 -23.11 -2.77 -20.47
C ALA A 37 -23.22 -4.25 -20.10
N GLU A 38 -22.18 -4.92 -19.55
CA GLU A 38 -22.19 -6.38 -19.53
C GLU A 38 -22.06 -7.06 -18.14
N GLY A 39 -21.81 -6.36 -17.02
CA GLY A 39 -21.64 -7.01 -15.71
C GLY A 39 -22.28 -6.30 -14.52
N PRO A 40 -22.57 -7.01 -13.44
CA PRO A 40 -23.15 -6.42 -12.23
C PRO A 40 -22.16 -5.56 -11.45
N TYR A 41 -20.86 -5.77 -11.64
CA TYR A 41 -19.77 -5.04 -11.03
C TYR A 41 -18.86 -4.43 -12.08
N THR A 42 -18.47 -3.17 -11.88
CA THR A 42 -17.50 -2.47 -12.73
C THR A 42 -16.46 -1.81 -11.86
N MET A 43 -15.27 -1.57 -12.40
CA MET A 43 -14.23 -0.83 -11.69
C MET A 43 -14.19 0.60 -12.21
N GLY A 44 -14.45 1.56 -11.34
CA GLY A 44 -14.20 2.98 -11.60
C GLY A 44 -12.72 3.33 -11.30
N ARG A 45 -12.36 4.60 -11.52
CA ARG A 45 -10.98 5.06 -11.28
C ARG A 45 -10.50 4.84 -9.84
N HIS A 46 -11.39 4.97 -8.86
CA HIS A 46 -11.05 4.92 -7.43
C HIS A 46 -11.84 3.90 -6.64
N PHE A 47 -13.01 3.47 -7.11
CA PHE A 47 -13.87 2.54 -6.38
C PHE A 47 -14.54 1.55 -7.32
N MET A 48 -14.84 0.37 -6.79
CA MET A 48 -15.74 -0.60 -7.42
C MET A 48 -17.16 -0.03 -7.43
N ARG A 49 -17.94 -0.39 -8.46
CA ARG A 49 -19.34 -0.04 -8.59
C ARG A 49 -20.19 -1.28 -8.72
N ARG A 50 -21.34 -1.27 -8.08
CA ARG A 50 -22.37 -2.28 -8.25
C ARG A 50 -23.61 -1.62 -8.80
N LYS A 51 -24.07 -2.04 -9.98
CA LYS A 51 -25.24 -1.43 -10.66
C LYS A 51 -25.15 0.11 -10.74
N GLY A 52 -23.95 0.60 -10.99
CA GLY A 52 -23.66 2.04 -11.17
C GLY A 52 -23.34 2.84 -9.91
N ALA A 53 -23.68 2.37 -8.71
CA ALA A 53 -23.35 3.03 -7.45
C ALA A 53 -21.99 2.54 -6.88
N VAL A 54 -21.26 3.41 -6.17
CA VAL A 54 -20.03 3.01 -5.47
C VAL A 54 -20.34 1.87 -4.50
N TYR A 55 -19.54 0.84 -4.56
CA TYR A 55 -19.67 -0.36 -3.74
C TYR A 55 -18.33 -0.71 -3.11
N VAL A 56 -18.28 -0.78 -1.79
CA VAL A 56 -17.14 -1.22 -1.02
C VAL A 56 -17.49 -2.57 -0.40
N PRO A 57 -17.04 -3.70 -0.96
CA PRO A 57 -17.31 -5.01 -0.37
C PRO A 57 -16.63 -5.11 1.00
N VAL A 58 -17.39 -5.51 2.00
CA VAL A 58 -16.90 -5.86 3.33
C VAL A 58 -17.34 -7.30 3.61
N GLY A 59 -16.36 -8.15 3.81
CA GLY A 59 -16.61 -9.58 3.91
C GLY A 59 -15.47 -10.35 4.56
N VAL A 60 -15.38 -11.60 4.22
CA VAL A 60 -14.43 -12.55 4.80
C VAL A 60 -13.86 -13.47 3.73
N HIS A 61 -12.68 -13.98 3.96
CA HIS A 61 -12.22 -15.22 3.34
C HIS A 61 -12.86 -16.37 4.10
N TYR A 62 -13.58 -17.24 3.41
CA TYR A 62 -14.34 -18.30 4.03
C TYR A 62 -13.73 -19.66 3.76
N VAL A 63 -13.13 -20.22 4.80
CA VAL A 63 -12.76 -21.62 4.89
C VAL A 63 -13.68 -22.27 5.92
N PRO A 64 -14.35 -23.39 5.61
CA PRO A 64 -15.17 -24.11 6.56
C PRO A 64 -14.37 -24.56 7.79
N ARG A 65 -15.03 -24.66 8.94
CA ARG A 65 -14.37 -25.08 10.19
C ARG A 65 -13.73 -26.47 10.12
N SER A 66 -14.19 -27.32 9.18
CA SER A 66 -13.60 -28.63 8.92
C SER A 66 -12.18 -28.55 8.39
N GLY A 67 -11.77 -27.40 7.86
CA GLY A 67 -10.42 -27.10 7.40
C GLY A 67 -10.30 -26.84 5.90
N PRO A 68 -9.08 -26.56 5.42
CA PRO A 68 -8.80 -26.14 4.07
C PRO A 68 -8.95 -27.25 3.02
N ASP A 69 -9.14 -28.50 3.43
CA ASP A 69 -9.44 -29.61 2.53
C ASP A 69 -10.95 -29.75 2.21
N TRP A 70 -11.74 -28.71 2.52
CA TRP A 70 -13.15 -28.65 2.23
C TRP A 70 -13.52 -28.97 0.77
N PRO A 71 -12.73 -28.57 -0.27
CA PRO A 71 -13.09 -28.88 -1.63
C PRO A 71 -13.23 -30.37 -1.93
N TRP A 72 -12.60 -31.25 -1.13
CA TRP A 72 -12.79 -32.70 -1.21
C TRP A 72 -13.87 -33.24 -0.27
N ARG A 73 -14.33 -32.44 0.71
CA ARG A 73 -15.26 -32.85 1.75
C ARG A 73 -16.31 -31.78 2.03
N VAL A 74 -17.01 -31.37 0.97
CA VAL A 74 -17.97 -30.24 1.06
C VAL A 74 -19.17 -30.60 1.90
N ASP A 75 -19.49 -29.74 2.88
CA ASP A 75 -20.78 -29.69 3.56
C ASP A 75 -21.56 -28.45 3.11
N GLU A 76 -22.48 -28.62 2.18
CA GLU A 76 -23.29 -27.53 1.62
C GLU A 76 -24.14 -26.82 2.70
N ALA A 77 -24.58 -27.54 3.73
CA ALA A 77 -25.36 -26.95 4.82
C ALA A 77 -24.50 -26.02 5.69
N GLU A 78 -23.19 -26.28 5.81
CA GLU A 78 -22.25 -25.39 6.49
C GLU A 78 -22.09 -24.07 5.73
N PHE A 79 -21.98 -24.12 4.39
CA PHE A 79 -21.92 -22.91 3.54
C PHE A 79 -23.20 -22.10 3.63
N ASP A 80 -24.37 -22.71 3.49
CA ASP A 80 -25.66 -22.02 3.57
C ASP A 80 -25.84 -21.32 4.93
N ALA A 81 -25.56 -22.03 6.03
CA ALA A 81 -25.62 -21.46 7.36
C ALA A 81 -24.60 -20.30 7.58
N ALA A 82 -23.41 -20.38 7.00
CA ALA A 82 -22.41 -19.33 7.08
C ALA A 82 -22.88 -18.07 6.33
N PHE A 83 -23.35 -18.21 5.09
CA PHE A 83 -23.85 -17.08 4.30
C PHE A 83 -25.06 -16.40 4.95
N ALA A 84 -25.99 -17.18 5.52
CA ALA A 84 -27.12 -16.65 6.28
C ALA A 84 -26.64 -15.75 7.45
N ARG A 85 -25.63 -16.19 8.19
CA ARG A 85 -25.06 -15.43 9.32
C ARG A 85 -24.27 -14.21 8.88
N MET A 86 -23.47 -14.32 7.81
CA MET A 86 -22.74 -13.20 7.22
C MET A 86 -23.71 -12.09 6.82
N ALA A 87 -24.77 -12.44 6.08
CA ALA A 87 -25.82 -11.50 5.68
C ALA A 87 -26.52 -10.85 6.88
N ALA A 88 -26.85 -11.64 7.91
CA ALA A 88 -27.46 -11.14 9.15
C ALA A 88 -26.52 -10.16 9.91
N SER A 89 -25.20 -10.29 9.75
CA SER A 89 -24.20 -9.38 10.29
C SER A 89 -23.93 -8.17 9.40
N GLY A 90 -24.63 -8.03 8.26
CA GLY A 90 -24.43 -6.94 7.31
C GLY A 90 -23.21 -7.10 6.38
N LEU A 91 -22.49 -8.23 6.47
CA LEU A 91 -21.40 -8.54 5.53
C LEU A 91 -21.97 -8.83 4.15
N THR A 92 -21.30 -8.33 3.12
CA THR A 92 -21.85 -8.30 1.76
C THR A 92 -21.22 -9.30 0.81
N SER A 93 -20.10 -9.92 1.22
CA SER A 93 -19.31 -10.76 0.32
C SER A 93 -18.47 -11.81 1.05
N ALA A 94 -18.11 -12.85 0.32
CA ALA A 94 -17.15 -13.87 0.77
C ALA A 94 -16.19 -14.25 -0.35
N ARG A 95 -14.93 -14.41 -0.01
CA ARG A 95 -13.91 -15.07 -0.84
C ARG A 95 -13.93 -16.55 -0.54
N ILE A 96 -13.85 -17.39 -1.54
CA ILE A 96 -13.81 -18.85 -1.43
C ILE A 96 -12.75 -19.45 -2.34
N ASP A 97 -12.09 -20.50 -1.90
CA ASP A 97 -11.03 -21.16 -2.64
C ASP A 97 -11.54 -22.32 -3.46
N LEU A 98 -11.09 -22.41 -4.70
CA LEU A 98 -11.32 -23.53 -5.60
C LEU A 98 -9.98 -24.24 -5.79
N LEU A 99 -9.69 -25.25 -4.98
CA LEU A 99 -8.44 -25.98 -5.12
C LEU A 99 -8.35 -26.62 -6.51
N TRP A 100 -7.37 -26.22 -7.30
CA TRP A 100 -7.22 -26.72 -8.66
C TRP A 100 -7.13 -28.24 -8.69
N ALA A 101 -6.41 -28.87 -7.77
CA ALA A 101 -6.28 -30.31 -7.65
C ALA A 101 -7.61 -31.04 -7.39
N ALA A 102 -8.59 -30.38 -6.75
CA ALA A 102 -9.91 -30.94 -6.52
C ALA A 102 -10.86 -30.77 -7.72
N VAL A 103 -10.76 -29.62 -8.38
CA VAL A 103 -11.58 -29.30 -9.57
C VAL A 103 -11.10 -30.05 -10.80
N GLU A 104 -9.79 -30.26 -10.96
CA GLU A 104 -9.17 -30.94 -12.11
C GLU A 104 -8.20 -32.03 -11.61
N PRO A 105 -8.71 -33.13 -11.06
CA PRO A 105 -7.88 -34.22 -10.50
C PRO A 105 -7.02 -34.93 -11.55
N GLU A 106 -7.41 -34.89 -12.80
CA GLU A 106 -6.66 -35.39 -13.95
C GLU A 106 -6.52 -34.29 -15.01
N ARG A 107 -5.41 -34.22 -15.72
CA ARG A 107 -5.13 -33.17 -16.69
C ARG A 107 -6.23 -33.09 -17.76
N GLY A 108 -6.97 -31.98 -17.80
CA GLY A 108 -8.07 -31.74 -18.72
C GLY A 108 -9.37 -32.43 -18.34
N GLY A 109 -9.41 -33.14 -17.19
CA GLY A 109 -10.60 -33.83 -16.68
C GLY A 109 -11.17 -33.09 -15.48
N MET A 110 -12.17 -32.24 -15.71
CA MET A 110 -12.88 -31.54 -14.62
C MET A 110 -13.84 -32.49 -13.91
N ASP A 111 -13.88 -32.41 -12.60
CA ASP A 111 -14.84 -33.16 -11.75
C ASP A 111 -16.20 -32.44 -11.78
N GLU A 112 -17.10 -32.93 -12.63
CA GLU A 112 -18.44 -32.33 -12.80
C GLU A 112 -19.33 -32.49 -11.55
N ASP A 113 -19.13 -33.54 -10.76
CA ASP A 113 -19.89 -33.76 -9.52
C ASP A 113 -19.44 -32.71 -8.48
N HIS A 114 -18.13 -32.47 -8.38
CA HIS A 114 -17.59 -31.42 -7.55
C HIS A 114 -18.07 -30.02 -8.01
N LEU A 115 -17.99 -29.71 -9.29
CA LEU A 115 -18.46 -28.43 -9.85
C LEU A 115 -19.96 -28.21 -9.62
N ALA A 116 -20.79 -29.28 -9.65
CA ALA A 116 -22.22 -29.20 -9.32
C ALA A 116 -22.45 -28.82 -7.85
N VAL A 117 -21.54 -29.22 -6.94
CA VAL A 117 -21.59 -28.78 -5.54
C VAL A 117 -21.24 -27.29 -5.45
N VAL A 118 -20.22 -26.84 -6.14
CA VAL A 118 -19.83 -25.42 -6.18
C VAL A 118 -20.96 -24.55 -6.77
N ASP A 119 -21.68 -25.03 -7.80
CA ASP A 119 -22.87 -24.33 -8.32
C ASP A 119 -23.92 -24.09 -7.23
N ARG A 120 -24.17 -25.08 -6.35
CA ARG A 120 -25.11 -24.93 -5.24
C ARG A 120 -24.59 -23.97 -4.16
N ILE A 121 -23.28 -23.90 -3.93
CA ILE A 121 -22.65 -22.89 -3.05
C ILE A 121 -22.93 -21.50 -3.60
N PHE A 122 -22.76 -21.27 -4.91
CA PHE A 122 -23.11 -19.99 -5.55
C PHE A 122 -24.60 -19.67 -5.38
N ASP A 123 -25.49 -20.66 -5.58
CA ASP A 123 -26.94 -20.48 -5.42
C ASP A 123 -27.31 -20.12 -3.96
N ALA A 124 -26.66 -20.75 -2.98
CA ALA A 124 -26.83 -20.43 -1.57
C ALA A 124 -26.39 -18.99 -1.27
N ALA A 125 -25.20 -18.58 -1.71
CA ALA A 125 -24.71 -17.22 -1.53
C ALA A 125 -25.68 -16.18 -2.13
N ARG A 126 -26.17 -16.42 -3.36
CA ARG A 126 -27.17 -15.58 -4.02
C ARG A 126 -28.46 -15.47 -3.22
N SER A 127 -28.96 -16.60 -2.65
CA SER A 127 -30.20 -16.63 -1.88
C SER A 127 -30.14 -15.78 -0.62
N HIS A 128 -28.94 -15.63 -0.03
CA HIS A 128 -28.66 -14.79 1.14
C HIS A 128 -28.19 -13.37 0.78
N GLY A 129 -28.01 -13.05 -0.51
CA GLY A 129 -27.52 -11.74 -0.96
C GLY A 129 -26.03 -11.52 -0.71
N VAL A 130 -25.26 -12.59 -0.49
CA VAL A 130 -23.80 -12.57 -0.35
C VAL A 130 -23.18 -12.72 -1.74
N SER A 131 -22.28 -11.84 -2.09
CA SER A 131 -21.51 -11.93 -3.33
C SER A 131 -20.26 -12.78 -3.13
N LEU A 132 -19.84 -13.50 -4.17
CA LEU A 132 -18.69 -14.39 -4.09
C LEU A 132 -17.50 -13.87 -4.90
N HIS A 133 -16.32 -14.17 -4.39
CA HIS A 133 -15.04 -13.91 -4.99
C HIS A 133 -14.23 -15.22 -5.04
N PRO A 134 -14.42 -16.06 -6.07
CA PRO A 134 -13.74 -17.35 -6.15
C PRO A 134 -12.28 -17.19 -6.55
N THR A 135 -11.39 -17.87 -5.83
CA THR A 135 -9.97 -18.01 -6.12
C THR A 135 -9.72 -19.28 -6.89
N LEU A 136 -9.06 -19.21 -8.07
CA LEU A 136 -9.01 -20.30 -9.05
C LEU A 136 -7.87 -21.30 -8.82
N PHE A 137 -6.67 -20.81 -8.51
CA PHE A 137 -5.46 -21.64 -8.47
C PHE A 137 -4.82 -21.58 -7.08
N VAL A 138 -5.54 -22.08 -6.09
CA VAL A 138 -5.02 -22.20 -4.75
C VAL A 138 -4.05 -23.36 -4.69
N GLY A 139 -2.78 -23.04 -4.41
CA GLY A 139 -1.73 -24.03 -4.19
C GLY A 139 -1.21 -24.02 -2.77
N GLY A 140 -1.07 -22.81 -2.20
CA GLY A 140 -0.75 -22.61 -0.80
C GLY A 140 -2.01 -22.18 -0.06
N GLU A 141 -2.27 -22.76 1.04
CA GLU A 141 -3.33 -22.39 1.96
C GLU A 141 -2.74 -22.32 3.36
N VAL A 142 -3.57 -22.17 4.30
CA VAL A 142 -3.33 -22.10 5.72
C VAL A 142 -2.09 -22.90 6.17
N GLY A 143 -1.18 -22.24 6.79
CA GLY A 143 -0.02 -22.86 7.40
C GLY A 143 1.03 -23.29 6.39
N ASP A 144 1.52 -24.50 6.51
CA ASP A 144 2.60 -25.06 5.68
C ASP A 144 2.11 -26.13 4.68
N ALA A 145 0.79 -26.14 4.36
CA ALA A 145 0.25 -27.01 3.34
C ALA A 145 0.41 -26.37 1.96
N TYR A 146 0.89 -27.15 1.02
CA TYR A 146 0.87 -26.85 -0.41
C TYR A 146 0.20 -28.01 -1.13
N TRP A 147 -0.89 -27.71 -1.84
CA TRP A 147 -1.67 -28.69 -2.57
C TRP A 147 -1.15 -28.80 -4.00
N ASP A 148 -0.17 -29.68 -4.19
CA ASP A 148 0.42 -29.89 -5.49
C ASP A 148 -0.51 -30.72 -6.40
N LEU A 149 -0.40 -30.50 -7.70
CA LEU A 149 -1.19 -31.25 -8.69
C LEU A 149 -0.70 -32.67 -8.81
N PRO A 150 -1.54 -33.68 -8.66
CA PRO A 150 -1.12 -35.08 -8.79
C PRO A 150 -0.46 -35.42 -10.12
N TRP A 151 -0.89 -34.75 -11.20
CA TRP A 151 -0.42 -34.99 -12.57
C TRP A 151 0.70 -34.04 -13.01
N ALA A 152 1.13 -33.10 -12.17
CA ALA A 152 2.18 -32.13 -12.48
C ALA A 152 3.02 -31.74 -11.25
N SER A 153 3.17 -32.67 -10.29
CA SER A 153 3.86 -32.44 -9.03
C SER A 153 5.31 -31.97 -9.24
N GLY A 154 5.69 -30.95 -8.47
CA GLY A 154 7.05 -30.39 -8.47
C GLY A 154 7.39 -29.51 -9.67
N VAL A 155 6.43 -29.20 -10.54
CA VAL A 155 6.62 -28.32 -11.70
C VAL A 155 6.15 -26.90 -11.34
N ASN A 156 6.93 -25.89 -11.70
CA ASN A 156 6.55 -24.49 -11.47
C ASN A 156 5.37 -24.09 -12.37
N PRO A 157 4.16 -23.88 -11.81
CA PRO A 157 2.95 -23.60 -12.57
C PRO A 157 2.96 -22.19 -13.23
N HIS A 158 3.79 -21.29 -12.75
CA HIS A 158 3.87 -19.93 -13.28
C HIS A 158 4.91 -19.78 -14.41
N ALA A 159 5.82 -20.75 -14.54
CA ALA A 159 6.90 -20.69 -15.53
C ALA A 159 6.77 -21.74 -16.64
N ASP A 160 6.20 -22.93 -16.37
CA ASP A 160 6.05 -24.00 -17.37
C ASP A 160 4.97 -23.67 -18.39
N PRO A 161 5.32 -23.60 -19.70
CA PRO A 161 4.36 -23.23 -20.72
C PRO A 161 3.16 -24.19 -20.85
N GLY A 162 3.38 -25.49 -20.56
CA GLY A 162 2.32 -26.50 -20.64
C GLY A 162 1.32 -26.38 -19.49
N LEU A 163 1.80 -25.95 -18.30
CA LEU A 163 0.93 -25.68 -17.16
C LEU A 163 0.23 -24.33 -17.31
N ILE A 164 0.88 -23.30 -17.83
CA ILE A 164 0.23 -22.01 -18.15
C ILE A 164 -0.93 -22.23 -19.12
N GLU A 165 -0.73 -23.03 -20.17
CA GLU A 165 -1.81 -23.38 -21.11
C GLU A 165 -2.94 -24.20 -20.44
N ALA A 166 -2.61 -25.10 -19.52
CA ALA A 166 -3.60 -25.87 -18.78
C ALA A 166 -4.45 -24.96 -17.89
N GLN A 167 -3.82 -24.03 -17.18
CA GLN A 167 -4.51 -23.03 -16.35
C GLN A 167 -5.40 -22.11 -17.17
N ALA A 168 -4.95 -21.64 -18.34
CA ALA A 168 -5.78 -20.83 -19.23
C ALA A 168 -7.02 -21.60 -19.71
N ARG A 169 -6.89 -22.89 -20.07
CA ARG A 169 -8.04 -23.74 -20.43
C ARG A 169 -9.00 -23.95 -19.25
N HIS A 170 -8.46 -24.22 -18.06
CA HIS A 170 -9.23 -24.38 -16.82
C HIS A 170 -10.05 -23.11 -16.52
N ALA A 171 -9.39 -21.95 -16.48
CA ALA A 171 -10.03 -20.65 -16.27
C ALA A 171 -11.12 -20.37 -17.31
N ALA A 172 -10.87 -20.64 -18.58
CA ALA A 172 -11.87 -20.50 -19.65
C ALA A 172 -13.09 -21.39 -19.45
N ALA A 173 -12.91 -22.62 -18.92
CA ALA A 173 -14.02 -23.53 -18.67
C ALA A 173 -14.90 -23.05 -17.51
N LEU A 174 -14.29 -22.60 -16.40
CA LEU A 174 -15.02 -22.04 -15.25
C LEU A 174 -15.70 -20.71 -15.61
N ALA A 175 -15.03 -19.86 -16.38
CA ALA A 175 -15.60 -18.62 -16.90
C ALA A 175 -16.88 -18.88 -17.72
N ARG A 176 -16.86 -19.84 -18.63
CA ARG A 176 -18.05 -20.22 -19.39
C ARG A 176 -19.16 -20.77 -18.50
N ARG A 177 -18.83 -21.59 -17.48
CA ARG A 177 -19.80 -22.17 -16.55
C ARG A 177 -20.53 -21.10 -15.73
N TRP A 178 -19.81 -20.12 -15.23
CA TRP A 178 -20.37 -19.13 -14.30
C TRP A 178 -20.58 -17.75 -14.90
N ARG A 179 -20.42 -17.63 -16.21
CA ARG A 179 -20.70 -16.38 -16.93
C ARG A 179 -22.12 -15.86 -16.61
N GLY A 180 -22.19 -14.58 -16.24
CA GLY A 180 -23.45 -13.89 -15.97
C GLY A 180 -24.07 -14.18 -14.60
N ARG A 181 -23.36 -14.84 -13.68
CA ARG A 181 -23.81 -14.97 -12.29
C ARG A 181 -23.70 -13.61 -11.58
N GLU A 182 -24.84 -13.06 -11.13
CA GLU A 182 -24.88 -11.73 -10.50
C GLU A 182 -24.19 -11.66 -9.14
N GLU A 183 -24.03 -12.79 -8.46
CA GLU A 183 -23.34 -12.90 -7.18
C GLU A 183 -21.80 -12.92 -7.33
N LEU A 184 -21.26 -13.20 -8.50
CA LEU A 184 -19.81 -13.22 -8.74
C LEU A 184 -19.29 -11.78 -8.86
N ILE A 185 -18.36 -11.38 -7.97
CA ILE A 185 -17.74 -10.04 -7.99
C ILE A 185 -16.60 -10.00 -9.00
N ALA A 186 -15.65 -10.88 -8.83
CA ALA A 186 -14.43 -10.93 -9.61
C ALA A 186 -13.86 -12.34 -9.61
N TRP A 187 -13.05 -12.64 -10.61
CA TRP A 187 -12.17 -13.79 -10.66
C TRP A 187 -10.88 -13.46 -9.94
N ASP A 188 -10.57 -14.17 -8.88
CA ASP A 188 -9.27 -14.12 -8.24
C ASP A 188 -8.40 -15.25 -8.81
N LEU A 189 -7.26 -14.89 -9.41
CA LEU A 189 -6.46 -15.87 -10.15
C LEU A 189 -5.82 -16.90 -9.22
N THR A 190 -5.32 -16.48 -8.07
CA THR A 190 -4.67 -17.37 -7.11
C THR A 190 -4.62 -16.72 -5.74
N ASP A 191 -4.46 -17.55 -4.72
CA ASP A 191 -4.14 -17.10 -3.37
C ASP A 191 -2.64 -17.11 -3.17
N GLU A 192 -2.09 -15.95 -2.78
CA GLU A 192 -0.70 -15.76 -2.39
C GLU A 192 0.30 -16.59 -3.23
N PRO A 193 0.43 -16.28 -4.55
CA PRO A 193 1.22 -17.12 -5.44
C PRO A 193 2.61 -17.35 -4.86
N PRO A 194 3.00 -18.60 -4.63
CA PRO A 194 4.23 -18.90 -3.91
C PRO A 194 5.45 -18.49 -4.74
N PHE A 195 6.45 -17.95 -4.07
CA PHE A 195 7.80 -17.71 -4.62
C PHE A 195 8.85 -18.52 -3.85
N TRP A 196 8.43 -19.63 -3.27
CA TRP A 196 9.24 -20.65 -2.59
C TRP A 196 8.94 -22.03 -3.17
N ILE A 197 9.54 -23.07 -2.63
CA ILE A 197 9.43 -24.46 -3.12
C ILE A 197 9.91 -24.51 -4.58
N HIS A 198 9.22 -25.21 -5.46
CA HIS A 198 9.52 -25.28 -6.90
C HIS A 198 9.16 -24.00 -7.67
N CYS A 199 8.46 -23.05 -7.02
CA CYS A 199 8.13 -21.74 -7.58
C CYS A 199 9.20 -20.68 -7.30
N ALA A 200 10.25 -20.99 -6.55
CA ALA A 200 11.31 -20.03 -6.20
C ALA A 200 12.07 -19.44 -7.42
N THR A 201 11.93 -20.06 -8.58
CA THR A 201 12.52 -19.58 -9.84
C THR A 201 11.58 -18.72 -10.68
N THR A 202 10.39 -18.41 -10.19
CA THR A 202 9.43 -17.54 -10.90
C THR A 202 10.01 -16.13 -11.00
N THR A 203 10.14 -15.64 -12.23
CA THR A 203 10.60 -14.28 -12.50
C THR A 203 9.41 -13.32 -12.70
N ASP A 204 9.67 -12.02 -12.67
CA ASP A 204 8.67 -11.00 -13.02
C ASP A 204 8.09 -11.25 -14.44
N ALA A 205 8.94 -11.66 -15.37
CA ALA A 205 8.52 -12.01 -16.74
C ALA A 205 7.60 -13.24 -16.78
N ASP A 206 7.86 -14.24 -15.94
CA ASP A 206 7.02 -15.43 -15.82
C ASP A 206 5.66 -15.08 -15.22
N ALA A 207 5.65 -14.34 -14.11
CA ALA A 207 4.44 -13.86 -13.46
C ALA A 207 3.57 -13.04 -14.43
N ARG A 208 4.19 -12.14 -15.20
CA ARG A 208 3.50 -11.34 -16.22
C ARG A 208 2.91 -12.22 -17.32
N ARG A 209 3.68 -13.15 -17.88
CA ARG A 209 3.23 -14.07 -18.93
C ARG A 209 2.07 -14.95 -18.47
N TRP A 210 2.17 -15.48 -17.23
CA TRP A 210 1.13 -16.28 -16.63
C TRP A 210 -0.15 -15.47 -16.43
N THR A 211 -0.04 -14.28 -15.85
CA THR A 211 -1.17 -13.37 -15.63
C THR A 211 -1.83 -12.99 -16.96
N ASP A 212 -1.05 -12.67 -18.00
CA ASP A 212 -1.56 -12.39 -19.35
C ASP A 212 -2.38 -13.55 -19.90
N ALA A 213 -1.87 -14.76 -19.81
CA ALA A 213 -2.52 -15.94 -20.38
C ALA A 213 -3.86 -16.25 -19.68
N VAL A 214 -3.87 -16.21 -18.34
CA VAL A 214 -5.07 -16.54 -17.55
C VAL A 214 -6.13 -15.43 -17.67
N THR A 215 -5.73 -14.16 -17.54
CA THR A 215 -6.67 -13.03 -17.69
C THR A 215 -7.29 -12.96 -19.07
N THR A 216 -6.51 -13.23 -20.13
CA THR A 216 -7.02 -13.31 -21.48
C THR A 216 -8.08 -14.40 -21.61
N ALA A 217 -7.81 -15.60 -21.09
CA ALA A 217 -8.75 -16.72 -21.13
C ALA A 217 -10.06 -16.42 -20.38
N LEU A 218 -9.97 -15.74 -19.24
CA LEU A 218 -11.16 -15.29 -18.48
C LEU A 218 -11.97 -14.28 -19.28
N ARG A 219 -11.35 -13.20 -19.76
CA ARG A 219 -12.03 -12.10 -20.44
C ARG A 219 -12.66 -12.51 -21.78
N GLU A 220 -12.05 -13.43 -22.50
CA GLU A 220 -12.64 -13.98 -23.74
C GLU A 220 -13.91 -14.80 -23.49
N ASN A 221 -14.01 -15.44 -22.31
CA ASN A 221 -15.13 -16.33 -21.99
C ASN A 221 -16.16 -15.72 -21.04
N ASP A 222 -15.74 -14.72 -20.25
CA ASP A 222 -16.58 -13.99 -19.29
C ASP A 222 -16.13 -12.51 -19.20
N PRO A 223 -16.49 -11.67 -20.18
CA PRO A 223 -16.11 -10.27 -20.20
C PRO A 223 -16.84 -9.40 -19.18
N GLY A 224 -17.85 -9.94 -18.48
CA GLY A 224 -18.72 -9.19 -17.57
C GLY A 224 -18.25 -9.15 -16.13
N HIS A 225 -17.26 -9.96 -15.73
CA HIS A 225 -16.75 -9.98 -14.36
C HIS A 225 -15.32 -9.44 -14.28
N LEU A 226 -15.01 -8.83 -13.14
CA LEU A 226 -13.70 -8.26 -12.85
C LEU A 226 -12.66 -9.37 -12.65
N VAL A 227 -11.39 -9.02 -12.77
CA VAL A 227 -10.25 -9.93 -12.58
C VAL A 227 -9.23 -9.31 -11.64
N THR A 228 -8.76 -10.08 -10.67
CA THR A 228 -7.72 -9.68 -9.73
C THR A 228 -6.79 -10.85 -9.38
N ILE A 229 -5.83 -10.58 -8.51
CA ILE A 229 -4.90 -11.56 -7.93
C ILE A 229 -4.72 -11.26 -6.44
N GLY A 230 -4.91 -12.26 -5.59
CA GLY A 230 -4.57 -12.19 -4.16
C GLY A 230 -3.05 -12.32 -3.99
N THR A 231 -2.38 -11.23 -3.57
CA THR A 231 -0.93 -11.26 -3.36
C THR A 231 -0.59 -11.12 -1.89
N ALA A 232 0.36 -11.94 -1.42
CA ALA A 232 0.93 -11.88 -0.09
C ALA A 232 1.70 -10.56 0.15
N SER A 233 2.63 -10.55 1.09
CA SER A 233 3.54 -9.44 1.39
C SER A 233 4.50 -9.06 0.24
N GLN A 234 4.24 -9.50 -0.98
CA GLN A 234 5.12 -9.26 -2.14
C GLN A 234 5.31 -7.77 -2.45
N GLU A 235 4.34 -6.94 -2.11
CA GLU A 235 4.49 -5.48 -2.23
C GLU A 235 5.64 -4.92 -1.39
N VAL A 236 5.98 -5.59 -0.30
CA VAL A 236 7.03 -5.17 0.65
C VAL A 236 8.27 -6.07 0.61
N ASP A 237 8.13 -7.33 0.19
CA ASP A 237 9.22 -8.31 0.13
C ASP A 237 9.89 -8.41 -1.25
N GLY A 238 9.28 -7.80 -2.28
CA GLY A 238 9.84 -7.79 -3.63
C GLY A 238 9.60 -9.05 -4.45
N GLY A 239 8.53 -9.80 -4.18
CA GLY A 239 8.16 -10.99 -4.94
C GLY A 239 7.70 -10.71 -6.38
N PRO A 240 7.61 -11.73 -7.26
CA PRO A 240 7.37 -11.55 -8.69
C PRO A 240 5.93 -11.14 -9.04
N PHE A 241 4.98 -11.26 -8.11
CA PHE A 241 3.58 -10.88 -8.30
C PHE A 241 3.22 -9.53 -7.66
N ARG A 242 4.19 -8.64 -7.45
CA ARG A 242 3.91 -7.27 -6.99
C ARG A 242 2.95 -6.55 -7.95
N ALA A 243 2.17 -5.63 -7.43
CA ALA A 243 1.19 -4.86 -8.21
C ALA A 243 1.83 -4.17 -9.43
N ASP A 244 3.04 -3.64 -9.31
CA ASP A 244 3.73 -2.98 -10.41
C ASP A 244 4.16 -3.94 -11.55
N VAL A 245 4.22 -5.25 -11.29
CA VAL A 245 4.49 -6.28 -12.31
C VAL A 245 3.20 -6.69 -13.04
N VAL A 246 2.08 -6.84 -12.33
CA VAL A 246 0.88 -7.50 -12.86
C VAL A 246 -0.36 -6.60 -12.94
N ALA A 247 -0.41 -5.47 -12.24
CA ALA A 247 -1.64 -4.68 -12.07
C ALA A 247 -2.21 -4.12 -13.40
N ASP A 248 -1.39 -3.88 -14.41
CA ASP A 248 -1.85 -3.42 -15.73
C ASP A 248 -2.73 -4.46 -16.47
N ARG A 249 -2.73 -5.71 -16.01
CA ARG A 249 -3.56 -6.82 -16.51
C ARG A 249 -4.84 -7.01 -15.68
N LEU A 250 -4.92 -6.41 -14.52
CA LEU A 250 -5.99 -6.59 -13.53
C LEU A 250 -6.94 -5.39 -13.53
N ASP A 251 -8.16 -5.58 -13.07
CA ASP A 251 -9.12 -4.49 -12.88
C ASP A 251 -8.83 -3.73 -11.58
N PHE A 252 -8.36 -4.42 -10.57
CA PHE A 252 -7.85 -3.86 -9.31
C PHE A 252 -6.74 -4.75 -8.74
N ALA A 253 -5.89 -4.18 -7.91
CA ALA A 253 -4.86 -4.90 -7.19
C ALA A 253 -5.37 -5.31 -5.80
N CYS A 254 -4.75 -6.33 -5.22
CA CYS A 254 -5.02 -6.77 -3.85
C CYS A 254 -3.74 -6.73 -3.03
N VAL A 255 -3.89 -6.54 -1.72
CA VAL A 255 -2.83 -6.69 -0.72
C VAL A 255 -3.32 -7.53 0.43
N HIS A 256 -2.44 -8.37 0.98
CA HIS A 256 -2.64 -9.18 2.18
C HIS A 256 -1.66 -8.70 3.27
N PRO A 257 -1.95 -7.61 3.97
CA PRO A 257 -1.04 -7.01 4.93
C PRO A 257 -1.03 -7.77 6.25
N TYR A 258 -0.08 -8.69 6.37
CA TYR A 258 0.18 -9.44 7.61
C TYR A 258 1.53 -9.02 8.22
N PRO A 259 1.62 -7.85 8.88
CA PRO A 259 2.87 -7.38 9.47
C PRO A 259 3.41 -8.32 10.54
N ILE A 260 2.54 -9.17 11.13
CA ILE A 260 2.92 -10.20 12.11
C ILE A 260 3.82 -11.29 11.51
N TYR A 261 3.81 -11.46 10.19
CA TYR A 261 4.65 -12.44 9.47
C TYR A 261 5.89 -11.83 8.81
N SER A 262 6.08 -10.51 8.93
CA SER A 262 7.24 -9.78 8.38
C SER A 262 8.00 -9.03 9.49
N PRO A 263 8.55 -9.75 10.52
CA PRO A 263 9.17 -9.10 11.68
C PRO A 263 10.44 -8.31 11.35
N GLU A 264 11.07 -8.53 10.22
CA GLU A 264 12.20 -7.74 9.73
C GLU A 264 11.80 -6.34 9.25
N LEU A 265 10.51 -6.14 8.89
CA LEU A 265 9.94 -4.84 8.54
C LEU A 265 9.17 -4.25 9.73
N TYR A 266 8.52 -5.09 10.51
CA TYR A 266 7.59 -4.73 11.58
C TYR A 266 7.95 -5.44 12.90
N PRO A 267 9.05 -5.07 13.57
CA PRO A 267 9.50 -5.73 14.81
C PRO A 267 8.70 -5.33 16.06
N ASP A 268 7.48 -4.86 15.89
CA ASP A 268 6.74 -4.07 16.87
C ASP A 268 5.59 -4.85 17.50
N ARG A 269 5.02 -4.29 18.59
CA ARG A 269 3.76 -4.78 19.17
C ARG A 269 2.60 -4.56 18.22
N LEU A 270 1.59 -5.46 18.26
CA LEU A 270 0.41 -5.44 17.39
C LEU A 270 -0.25 -4.07 17.25
N LEU A 271 -0.37 -3.32 18.35
CA LEU A 271 -0.99 -1.99 18.38
C LEU A 271 0.03 -0.83 18.26
N SER A 272 1.25 -1.10 17.79
CA SER A 272 2.19 -0.03 17.46
C SER A 272 1.77 0.70 16.18
N ARG A 273 2.30 1.90 15.98
CA ARG A 273 1.94 2.71 14.80
C ARG A 273 2.31 2.05 13.48
N ARG A 274 3.48 1.42 13.38
CA ARG A 274 3.88 0.75 12.14
C ARG A 274 2.97 -0.43 11.82
N MET A 275 2.66 -1.25 12.83
CA MET A 275 1.78 -2.41 12.66
C MET A 275 0.38 -2.00 12.19
N THR A 276 -0.21 -0.99 12.85
CA THR A 276 -1.59 -0.54 12.52
C THR A 276 -1.67 0.32 11.25
N HIS A 277 -0.53 0.77 10.71
CA HIS A 277 -0.45 1.49 9.43
C HIS A 277 -0.03 0.61 8.26
N SER A 278 0.40 -0.62 8.50
CA SER A 278 0.92 -1.51 7.45
C SER A 278 -0.04 -1.62 6.25
N ALA A 279 -1.31 -1.91 6.50
CA ALA A 279 -2.30 -2.05 5.45
C ALA A 279 -2.58 -0.75 4.69
N ALA A 280 -2.60 0.38 5.38
CA ALA A 280 -2.75 1.68 4.72
C ALA A 280 -1.52 2.03 3.87
N PHE A 281 -0.33 1.70 4.35
CA PHE A 281 0.93 1.85 3.61
C PHE A 281 0.97 0.97 2.36
N GLU A 282 0.70 -0.33 2.49
CA GLU A 282 0.69 -1.28 1.37
C GLU A 282 -0.38 -0.91 0.34
N THR A 283 -1.58 -0.49 0.81
CA THR A 283 -2.63 0.06 -0.06
C THR A 283 -2.12 1.27 -0.85
N ALA A 284 -1.47 2.24 -0.18
CA ALA A 284 -0.97 3.43 -0.84
C ALA A 284 0.18 3.11 -1.83
N LEU A 285 1.06 2.17 -1.47
CA LEU A 285 2.17 1.71 -2.30
C LEU A 285 1.66 1.01 -3.58
N ALA A 286 0.74 0.05 -3.43
CA ALA A 286 0.14 -0.66 -4.57
C ALA A 286 -0.69 0.27 -5.47
N ARG A 287 -1.42 1.25 -4.88
CA ARG A 287 -2.15 2.28 -5.65
C ARG A 287 -1.24 3.16 -6.51
N GLY A 288 0.05 3.25 -6.19
CA GLY A 288 1.06 3.92 -7.01
C GLY A 288 1.15 3.38 -8.45
N THR A 289 0.61 2.20 -8.73
CA THR A 289 0.48 1.61 -10.07
C THR A 289 -0.69 2.19 -10.90
N GLY A 290 -1.51 3.05 -10.29
CA GLY A 290 -2.70 3.63 -10.92
C GLY A 290 -3.96 2.76 -10.85
N ARG A 291 -3.92 1.61 -10.16
CA ARG A 291 -5.08 0.74 -9.94
C ARG A 291 -5.71 0.97 -8.57
N PRO A 292 -7.04 0.82 -8.43
CA PRO A 292 -7.69 0.67 -7.13
C PRO A 292 -7.13 -0.54 -6.40
N VAL A 293 -7.12 -0.52 -5.06
CA VAL A 293 -6.54 -1.58 -4.24
C VAL A 293 -7.51 -2.05 -3.18
N MET A 294 -7.68 -3.36 -3.07
CA MET A 294 -8.47 -4.02 -2.04
C MET A 294 -7.55 -4.59 -0.96
N VAL A 295 -7.90 -4.41 0.31
CA VAL A 295 -7.35 -5.18 1.42
C VAL A 295 -8.06 -6.52 1.41
N HIS A 296 -7.46 -7.47 0.70
CA HIS A 296 -8.12 -8.70 0.28
C HIS A 296 -8.00 -9.82 1.30
N GLU A 297 -7.06 -9.69 2.21
CA GLU A 297 -6.92 -10.48 3.42
C GLU A 297 -6.28 -9.66 4.54
N PHE A 298 -6.70 -9.88 5.77
CA PHE A 298 -6.07 -9.33 6.97
C PHE A 298 -6.55 -10.01 8.24
N GLY A 299 -5.76 -9.93 9.29
CA GLY A 299 -6.15 -10.41 10.61
C GLY A 299 -4.98 -10.62 11.55
N ALA A 300 -5.30 -11.08 12.76
CA ALA A 300 -4.35 -11.59 13.74
C ALA A 300 -5.00 -12.70 14.55
N SER A 301 -4.22 -13.69 14.94
CA SER A 301 -4.74 -14.87 15.63
C SER A 301 -5.05 -14.59 17.10
N SER A 302 -6.22 -15.02 17.54
CA SER A 302 -6.61 -15.04 18.96
C SER A 302 -5.81 -16.04 19.80
N ALA A 303 -5.02 -16.92 19.16
CA ALA A 303 -4.04 -17.77 19.85
C ALA A 303 -2.75 -17.03 20.22
N GLN A 304 -2.46 -15.90 19.56
CA GLN A 304 -1.27 -15.09 19.80
C GLN A 304 -1.56 -13.80 20.57
N PHE A 305 -2.75 -13.23 20.36
CA PHE A 305 -3.15 -11.92 20.89
C PHE A 305 -4.51 -11.99 21.56
N ALA A 306 -4.77 -11.14 22.55
CA ALA A 306 -6.09 -11.05 23.16
C ALA A 306 -7.14 -10.60 22.12
N PRO A 307 -8.37 -11.20 22.13
CA PRO A 307 -9.40 -10.89 21.15
C PRO A 307 -9.75 -9.39 21.03
N GLU A 308 -9.67 -8.65 22.13
CA GLU A 308 -9.91 -7.20 22.18
C GLU A 308 -8.80 -6.44 21.47
N ALA A 309 -7.53 -6.87 21.62
CA ALA A 309 -6.40 -6.27 20.93
C ALA A 309 -6.46 -6.52 19.42
N VAL A 310 -6.95 -7.69 19.01
CA VAL A 310 -7.20 -8.00 17.60
C VAL A 310 -8.30 -7.10 17.03
N ALA A 311 -9.37 -6.87 17.78
CA ALA A 311 -10.45 -5.98 17.37
C ALA A 311 -9.98 -4.51 17.23
N ASP A 312 -9.16 -4.03 18.17
CA ASP A 312 -8.57 -2.69 18.10
C ASP A 312 -7.63 -2.57 16.87
N TYR A 313 -6.83 -3.61 16.61
CA TYR A 313 -5.98 -3.68 15.43
C TYR A 313 -6.80 -3.62 14.13
N ASP A 314 -7.80 -4.48 13.98
CA ASP A 314 -8.67 -4.53 12.80
C ASP A 314 -9.38 -3.18 12.57
N ARG A 315 -9.86 -2.52 13.63
CA ARG A 315 -10.51 -1.22 13.54
C ARG A 315 -9.56 -0.14 13.00
N LEU A 316 -8.39 -0.01 13.61
CA LEU A 316 -7.37 0.97 13.20
C LEU A 316 -6.91 0.70 11.76
N MET A 317 -6.66 -0.55 11.41
CA MET A 317 -6.20 -0.97 10.11
C MET A 317 -7.26 -0.69 9.03
N CYS A 318 -8.52 -1.11 9.22
CA CYS A 318 -9.60 -0.91 8.25
C CYS A 318 -9.84 0.57 7.96
N TRP A 319 -9.97 1.40 9.01
CA TRP A 319 -10.26 2.82 8.83
C TRP A 319 -9.07 3.59 8.24
N SER A 320 -7.83 3.27 8.65
CA SER A 320 -6.63 3.87 8.06
C SER A 320 -6.51 3.52 6.58
N SER A 321 -6.77 2.27 6.20
CA SER A 321 -6.71 1.81 4.80
C SER A 321 -7.85 2.40 3.97
N PHE A 322 -9.06 2.53 4.51
CA PHE A 322 -10.14 3.24 3.84
C PHE A 322 -9.74 4.70 3.56
N GLY A 323 -9.16 5.39 4.55
CA GLY A 323 -8.63 6.74 4.37
C GLY A 323 -7.49 6.83 3.34
N ALA A 324 -6.73 5.76 3.14
CA ALA A 324 -5.72 5.63 2.08
C ALA A 324 -6.31 5.23 0.70
N GLY A 325 -7.62 4.95 0.63
CA GLY A 325 -8.34 4.63 -0.59
C GLY A 325 -8.47 3.14 -0.88
N ALA A 326 -8.48 2.29 0.13
CA ALA A 326 -8.87 0.89 -0.03
C ALA A 326 -10.31 0.77 -0.52
N VAL A 327 -10.56 -0.14 -1.46
CA VAL A 327 -11.85 -0.29 -2.14
C VAL A 327 -12.67 -1.48 -1.65
N GLY A 328 -12.17 -2.24 -0.71
CA GLY A 328 -12.86 -3.38 -0.09
C GLY A 328 -12.00 -4.03 0.99
N PHE A 329 -12.62 -4.90 1.79
CA PHE A 329 -12.00 -5.51 2.97
C PHE A 329 -12.50 -6.93 3.16
N TYR A 330 -11.59 -7.93 3.15
CA TYR A 330 -11.88 -9.30 3.53
C TYR A 330 -11.03 -9.70 4.73
N ALA A 331 -11.69 -10.06 5.83
CA ALA A 331 -10.97 -10.57 6.99
C ALA A 331 -10.64 -12.07 6.80
N TRP A 332 -9.43 -12.46 7.11
CA TRP A 332 -9.06 -13.83 7.39
C TRP A 332 -9.40 -14.13 8.84
N CYS A 333 -10.35 -15.00 9.15
CA CYS A 333 -11.32 -15.68 8.30
C CYS A 333 -12.71 -15.65 8.97
N TRP A 334 -13.72 -16.34 8.43
CA TRP A 334 -15.07 -16.34 9.01
C TRP A 334 -15.14 -17.05 10.36
N ILE A 335 -14.61 -18.28 10.44
CA ILE A 335 -14.80 -19.17 11.58
C ILE A 335 -13.50 -19.87 11.96
N ASP A 336 -13.27 -20.04 13.25
CA ASP A 336 -12.16 -20.85 13.73
C ASP A 336 -12.27 -22.30 13.25
N ALA A 337 -11.13 -22.95 13.06
CA ALA A 337 -11.08 -24.37 12.78
C ALA A 337 -11.66 -25.19 13.95
N GLU A 338 -12.12 -26.41 13.66
CA GLU A 338 -12.71 -27.31 14.65
C GLU A 338 -11.72 -27.62 15.80
N PRO A 339 -12.20 -27.87 17.01
CA PRO A 339 -11.36 -28.18 18.15
C PRO A 339 -10.42 -29.36 17.87
N GLY A 340 -9.13 -29.13 18.08
CA GLY A 340 -8.10 -30.15 17.85
C GLY A 340 -7.52 -30.20 16.45
N ALA A 341 -7.95 -29.36 15.52
CA ALA A 341 -7.40 -29.24 14.18
C ALA A 341 -5.88 -29.03 14.18
N TYR A 342 -5.33 -28.31 15.17
CA TYR A 342 -3.89 -28.09 15.35
C TYR A 342 -3.07 -29.40 15.51
N ARG A 343 -3.71 -30.55 15.68
CA ARG A 343 -3.03 -31.85 15.81
C ARG A 343 -2.76 -32.53 14.45
N ARG A 344 -3.25 -31.95 13.36
CA ARG A 344 -3.13 -32.50 12.01
C ARG A 344 -2.66 -31.44 11.02
N ALA A 345 -2.19 -31.88 9.88
CA ALA A 345 -1.94 -30.98 8.76
C ALA A 345 -3.24 -30.27 8.33
N PRO A 346 -3.14 -28.99 7.88
CA PRO A 346 -1.93 -28.17 7.74
C PRO A 346 -1.48 -27.48 9.03
N TYR A 347 -2.28 -27.54 10.10
CA TYR A 347 -2.11 -26.72 11.31
C TYR A 347 -1.04 -27.22 12.29
N VAL A 348 -0.54 -28.44 12.11
CA VAL A 348 0.34 -29.09 13.10
C VAL A 348 1.64 -28.33 13.40
N ARG A 349 2.10 -27.53 12.46
CA ARG A 349 3.29 -26.66 12.62
C ARG A 349 2.94 -25.18 12.83
N MET A 350 1.73 -24.78 12.46
CA MET A 350 1.23 -23.41 12.59
C MET A 350 -0.14 -23.40 13.31
N PRO A 351 -0.18 -23.80 14.61
CA PRO A 351 -1.44 -23.97 15.34
C PRO A 351 -2.21 -22.68 15.55
N HIS A 352 -1.57 -21.52 15.44
CA HIS A 352 -2.22 -20.21 15.54
C HIS A 352 -3.20 -19.96 14.39
N GLU A 353 -3.00 -20.57 13.22
CA GLU A 353 -3.89 -20.44 12.07
C GLU A 353 -5.31 -20.97 12.37
N THR A 354 -5.48 -21.79 13.39
CA THR A 354 -6.80 -22.31 13.79
C THR A 354 -7.71 -21.28 14.46
N GLN A 355 -7.24 -20.06 14.79
CA GLN A 355 -7.96 -19.09 15.61
C GLN A 355 -7.97 -17.65 15.04
N PHE A 356 -8.18 -17.51 13.75
CA PHE A 356 -8.37 -16.21 13.08
C PHE A 356 -9.84 -15.82 12.89
N GLY A 357 -10.79 -16.68 13.29
CA GLY A 357 -12.21 -16.50 13.01
C GLY A 357 -12.80 -15.20 13.55
N LEU A 358 -13.74 -14.60 12.79
CA LEU A 358 -14.66 -13.61 13.32
C LEU A 358 -15.59 -14.23 14.36
N VAL A 359 -15.88 -15.52 14.19
CA VAL A 359 -16.59 -16.33 15.19
C VAL A 359 -15.72 -17.51 15.62
N ASP A 360 -15.89 -17.97 16.86
CA ASP A 360 -15.21 -19.16 17.33
C ASP A 360 -15.76 -20.45 16.68
N ALA A 361 -15.17 -21.60 16.96
CA ALA A 361 -15.59 -22.89 16.42
C ALA A 361 -17.04 -23.29 16.80
N ASP A 362 -17.60 -22.70 17.85
CA ASP A 362 -19.01 -22.85 18.25
C ASP A 362 -19.92 -21.78 17.62
N SER A 363 -19.38 -20.97 16.70
CA SER A 363 -20.07 -19.85 16.03
C SER A 363 -20.46 -18.67 16.96
N ARG A 364 -19.77 -18.48 18.08
CA ARG A 364 -19.95 -17.31 18.94
C ARG A 364 -19.12 -16.16 18.40
N PRO A 365 -19.71 -14.96 18.26
CA PRO A 365 -18.96 -13.79 17.76
C PRO A 365 -17.77 -13.43 18.66
N ARG A 366 -16.63 -13.14 18.04
CA ARG A 366 -15.49 -12.48 18.69
C ARG A 366 -15.64 -10.97 18.59
N PRO A 367 -14.92 -10.15 19.39
CA PRO A 367 -14.97 -8.68 19.30
C PRO A 367 -14.71 -8.14 17.89
N ARG A 368 -13.82 -8.75 17.12
CA ARG A 368 -13.52 -8.36 15.72
C ARG A 368 -14.71 -8.48 14.77
N ALA A 369 -15.70 -9.35 15.06
CA ALA A 369 -16.91 -9.45 14.25
C ALA A 369 -17.73 -8.15 14.31
N ALA A 370 -17.78 -7.49 15.46
CA ALA A 370 -18.46 -6.21 15.61
C ALA A 370 -17.78 -5.10 14.81
N VAL A 371 -16.43 -5.10 14.72
CA VAL A 371 -15.67 -4.16 13.89
C VAL A 371 -16.08 -4.28 12.42
N LEU A 372 -16.09 -5.49 11.87
CA LEU A 372 -16.46 -5.71 10.48
C LEU A 372 -17.92 -5.37 10.19
N THR A 373 -18.83 -5.73 11.11
CA THR A 373 -20.25 -5.36 11.03
C THR A 373 -20.42 -3.83 11.03
N GLY A 374 -19.72 -3.12 11.92
CA GLY A 374 -19.76 -1.67 12.00
C GLY A 374 -19.21 -1.01 10.72
N LEU A 375 -18.11 -1.54 10.17
CA LEU A 375 -17.54 -1.09 8.91
C LEU A 375 -18.51 -1.31 7.75
N ALA A 376 -19.12 -2.49 7.62
CA ALA A 376 -20.07 -2.82 6.56
C ALA A 376 -21.27 -1.86 6.56
N HIS A 377 -21.86 -1.62 7.73
CA HIS A 377 -22.96 -0.67 7.86
C HIS A 377 -22.52 0.76 7.54
N ALA A 378 -21.33 1.18 7.97
CA ALA A 378 -20.82 2.52 7.65
C ALA A 378 -20.63 2.72 6.14
N MET A 379 -20.10 1.73 5.42
CA MET A 379 -19.94 1.80 3.97
C MET A 379 -21.29 1.89 3.23
N GLN A 380 -22.34 1.28 3.77
CA GLN A 380 -23.70 1.36 3.20
C GLN A 380 -24.37 2.71 3.48
N ASP A 381 -24.06 3.35 4.60
CA ASP A 381 -24.67 4.62 5.03
C ASP A 381 -23.99 5.86 4.44
N LEU A 382 -22.75 5.77 4.02
CA LEU A 382 -21.98 6.90 3.49
C LEU A 382 -22.36 7.17 2.02
N ASP A 383 -22.60 8.45 1.68
CA ASP A 383 -22.69 8.90 0.29
C ASP A 383 -21.31 8.90 -0.38
N LEU A 384 -20.83 7.70 -0.72
CA LEU A 384 -19.49 7.54 -1.29
C LEU A 384 -19.39 8.13 -2.71
N ASP A 385 -20.48 8.10 -3.50
CA ASP A 385 -20.49 8.68 -4.84
C ASP A 385 -20.24 10.20 -4.80
N GLY A 386 -20.93 10.89 -3.92
CA GLY A 386 -20.80 12.35 -3.79
C GLY A 386 -19.55 12.80 -3.03
N LEU A 387 -19.10 12.02 -2.04
CA LEU A 387 -18.09 12.46 -1.07
C LEU A 387 -16.70 11.88 -1.30
N ALA A 388 -16.57 10.78 -2.05
CA ALA A 388 -15.29 10.05 -2.20
C ALA A 388 -14.94 9.77 -3.68
N GLY A 389 -15.77 10.17 -4.65
CA GLY A 389 -15.63 9.80 -6.06
C GLY A 389 -14.32 10.22 -6.72
N ASP A 390 -13.66 11.29 -6.25
CA ASP A 390 -12.36 11.77 -6.72
C ASP A 390 -11.17 10.99 -6.07
N GLY A 391 -11.45 10.13 -5.09
CA GLY A 391 -10.47 9.33 -4.38
C GLY A 391 -9.70 10.07 -3.29
N PRO A 392 -8.57 9.52 -2.82
CA PRO A 392 -7.77 10.11 -1.74
C PRO A 392 -7.08 11.41 -2.15
N TRP A 393 -7.17 12.40 -1.28
CA TRP A 393 -6.39 13.63 -1.35
C TRP A 393 -4.99 13.39 -0.79
N CYS A 394 -3.99 13.35 -1.66
CA CYS A 394 -2.59 13.12 -1.30
C CYS A 394 -1.72 14.26 -1.83
N PRO A 395 -1.46 15.31 -1.03
CA PRO A 395 -0.64 16.45 -1.43
C PRO A 395 0.86 16.15 -1.42
N ALA A 396 1.28 15.01 -0.91
CA ALA A 396 2.67 14.58 -0.91
C ALA A 396 2.87 13.31 -1.74
N SER A 397 4.06 13.17 -2.30
CA SER A 397 4.51 11.98 -3.01
C SER A 397 5.81 11.45 -2.40
N ILE A 398 5.87 10.13 -2.25
CA ILE A 398 7.12 9.39 -2.00
C ILE A 398 7.41 8.64 -3.31
N PRO A 399 8.27 9.17 -4.19
CA PRO A 399 8.56 8.54 -5.48
C PRO A 399 9.23 7.18 -5.29
N VAL A 400 8.75 6.17 -6.01
CA VAL A 400 9.31 4.83 -6.02
C VAL A 400 10.26 4.72 -7.21
N PRO A 401 11.52 4.33 -7.02
CA PRO A 401 12.50 4.21 -8.10
C PRO A 401 12.01 3.27 -9.21
N TYR A 402 12.34 3.61 -10.45
CA TYR A 402 12.02 2.78 -11.61
C TYR A 402 12.50 1.34 -11.44
N GLU A 403 13.68 1.18 -10.90
CA GLU A 403 14.35 -0.11 -10.75
C GLU A 403 13.85 -0.96 -9.58
N TYR A 404 13.04 -0.39 -8.70
CA TYR A 404 12.37 -1.17 -7.66
C TYR A 404 11.54 -2.30 -8.26
N SER A 405 10.88 -2.02 -9.37
CA SER A 405 9.92 -2.90 -9.99
C SER A 405 10.37 -3.49 -11.34
N ARG A 406 11.41 -2.95 -11.93
CA ARG A 406 11.83 -3.32 -13.28
C ARG A 406 13.31 -3.61 -13.32
N PRO A 407 13.70 -4.80 -13.83
CA PRO A 407 15.12 -5.05 -14.05
C PRO A 407 15.67 -4.06 -15.06
N TYR A 408 16.94 -3.76 -14.93
CA TYR A 408 17.71 -3.03 -15.89
C TYR A 408 17.57 -3.64 -17.28
N ASP A 409 17.11 -2.87 -18.25
CA ASP A 409 17.18 -3.22 -19.64
C ASP A 409 17.92 -2.12 -20.43
N ARG A 410 18.28 -2.42 -21.67
CA ARG A 410 18.98 -1.44 -22.51
C ARG A 410 18.12 -0.19 -22.76
N ALA A 411 16.81 -0.35 -22.87
CA ALA A 411 15.86 0.73 -23.10
C ALA A 411 15.83 1.72 -21.93
N SER A 412 15.89 1.22 -20.69
CA SER A 412 15.90 2.07 -19.46
C SER A 412 17.07 3.06 -19.43
N TYR A 413 18.15 2.76 -20.14
CA TYR A 413 19.37 3.61 -20.22
C TYR A 413 19.49 4.37 -21.55
N GLY A 414 18.50 4.32 -22.44
CA GLY A 414 18.59 4.93 -23.74
C GLY A 414 19.66 4.30 -24.64
N LEU A 415 19.95 3.01 -24.44
CA LEU A 415 20.98 2.27 -25.15
C LEU A 415 20.44 1.43 -26.31
N ASP A 416 19.17 1.53 -26.64
CA ASP A 416 18.56 0.76 -27.72
C ASP A 416 19.22 1.02 -29.08
N ASP A 417 19.60 2.27 -29.32
CA ASP A 417 20.29 2.69 -30.54
C ASP A 417 21.83 2.63 -30.44
N ALA A 418 22.36 2.24 -29.27
CA ALA A 418 23.79 2.08 -29.14
C ALA A 418 24.27 0.90 -30.00
N PRO A 419 25.38 1.07 -30.77
CA PRO A 419 25.94 -0.03 -31.56
C PRO A 419 26.22 -1.21 -30.62
N ALA A 420 25.95 -2.43 -31.12
CA ALA A 420 26.26 -3.66 -30.41
C ALA A 420 27.75 -3.69 -30.04
N GLY A 421 28.07 -3.18 -28.87
CA GLY A 421 29.39 -3.08 -28.30
C GLY A 421 29.54 -3.95 -27.06
N PRO A 422 30.73 -3.97 -26.44
CA PRO A 422 30.99 -4.79 -25.26
C PRO A 422 30.34 -4.27 -23.97
N TYR A 423 29.45 -3.28 -24.04
CA TYR A 423 28.74 -2.80 -22.85
C TYR A 423 27.65 -3.81 -22.46
N VAL A 424 27.95 -4.53 -21.42
CA VAL A 424 26.99 -5.37 -20.71
C VAL A 424 26.72 -4.67 -19.37
N PRO A 425 25.46 -4.32 -19.06
CA PRO A 425 25.15 -3.78 -17.74
C PRO A 425 25.73 -4.69 -16.68
N SER A 426 26.34 -4.13 -15.65
CA SER A 426 27.03 -4.90 -14.60
C SER A 426 26.08 -5.79 -13.80
N GLU A 427 24.80 -5.53 -13.85
CA GLU A 427 23.74 -6.33 -13.23
C GLU A 427 23.68 -7.76 -13.78
N ALA A 428 23.98 -7.97 -15.04
CA ALA A 428 24.08 -9.32 -15.62
C ALA A 428 25.24 -10.15 -15.00
N ALA A 429 26.18 -9.46 -14.33
CA ALA A 429 27.35 -10.07 -13.67
C ALA A 429 27.27 -9.97 -12.15
N TRP A 430 26.41 -9.12 -11.62
CA TRP A 430 26.24 -8.85 -10.19
C TRP A 430 24.73 -8.84 -9.90
N GLU A 431 24.15 -10.00 -9.60
CA GLU A 431 22.89 -10.06 -8.86
C GLU A 431 23.23 -10.26 -7.38
N PRO A 432 23.50 -9.18 -6.60
CA PRO A 432 23.31 -9.28 -5.18
C PRO A 432 21.82 -9.56 -4.98
N GLU A 433 21.50 -10.41 -4.02
CA GLU A 433 20.13 -10.54 -3.54
C GLU A 433 19.55 -9.13 -3.40
N ARG A 434 18.49 -8.81 -4.16
CA ARG A 434 17.81 -7.51 -4.10
C ARG A 434 17.21 -7.36 -2.70
N ASP A 435 17.93 -6.76 -1.79
CA ASP A 435 17.37 -6.40 -0.50
C ASP A 435 16.63 -5.06 -0.63
N VAL A 436 15.33 -5.14 -0.88
CA VAL A 436 14.44 -3.98 -0.96
C VAL A 436 14.03 -3.45 0.43
N LYS A 437 14.28 -4.20 1.49
CA LYS A 437 13.82 -3.90 2.85
C LYS A 437 14.27 -2.54 3.38
N PRO A 438 15.52 -2.07 3.19
CA PRO A 438 15.90 -0.73 3.62
C PRO A 438 15.06 0.38 2.99
N LEU A 439 14.73 0.27 1.69
CA LEU A 439 13.85 1.24 1.02
C LEU A 439 12.45 1.20 1.60
N VAL A 440 11.87 0.01 1.70
CA VAL A 440 10.51 -0.18 2.23
C VAL A 440 10.39 0.33 3.66
N ARG A 441 11.39 0.08 4.51
CA ARG A 441 11.47 0.64 5.87
C ARG A 441 11.49 2.17 5.87
N GLY A 442 12.27 2.77 5.00
CA GLY A 442 12.34 4.23 4.82
C GLY A 442 10.99 4.80 4.37
N TRP A 443 10.35 4.16 3.39
CA TRP A 443 9.03 4.59 2.89
C TRP A 443 7.93 4.43 3.92
N LEU A 444 7.87 3.29 4.64
CA LEU A 444 6.89 3.06 5.69
C LEU A 444 6.97 4.13 6.78
N ASN A 445 8.18 4.39 7.31
CA ASN A 445 8.35 5.38 8.37
C ASN A 445 8.08 6.80 7.86
N SER A 446 8.47 7.13 6.63
CA SER A 446 8.12 8.40 5.98
C SER A 446 6.59 8.55 5.86
N TYR A 447 5.89 7.49 5.45
CA TYR A 447 4.44 7.48 5.35
C TYR A 447 3.75 7.72 6.70
N VAL A 448 4.21 7.05 7.76
CA VAL A 448 3.70 7.24 9.13
C VAL A 448 3.96 8.66 9.62
N LEU A 449 5.18 9.18 9.43
CA LEU A 449 5.55 10.54 9.84
C LEU A 449 4.77 11.62 9.08
N ALA A 450 4.59 11.43 7.78
CA ALA A 450 3.78 12.32 6.95
C ALA A 450 2.31 12.31 7.41
N SER A 451 1.74 11.16 7.68
CA SER A 451 0.38 11.02 8.19
C SER A 451 0.22 11.73 9.55
N ARG A 452 1.17 11.57 10.49
CA ARG A 452 1.19 12.29 11.77
C ARG A 452 1.26 13.81 11.59
N ALA A 453 1.99 14.29 10.59
CA ALA A 453 2.09 15.70 10.27
C ALA A 453 0.84 16.27 9.57
N GLY A 454 -0.16 15.43 9.21
CA GLY A 454 -1.30 15.83 8.41
C GLY A 454 -0.96 16.08 6.94
N LEU A 455 -0.07 15.30 6.41
CA LEU A 455 0.44 15.35 5.03
C LEU A 455 0.27 13.96 4.37
N PRO A 456 -0.97 13.53 4.03
CA PRO A 456 -1.18 12.25 3.37
C PRO A 456 -0.32 12.12 2.12
N ALA A 457 0.30 10.95 1.93
CA ALA A 457 1.24 10.72 0.84
C ALA A 457 0.79 9.57 -0.07
N GLN A 458 1.26 9.62 -1.33
CA GLN A 458 1.10 8.59 -2.34
C GLN A 458 2.47 8.15 -2.87
N PHE A 459 2.53 7.03 -3.59
CA PHE A 459 3.75 6.43 -4.09
C PHE A 459 3.79 6.36 -5.63
N PRO A 460 3.95 7.50 -6.33
CA PRO A 460 4.07 7.47 -7.78
C PRO A 460 5.32 6.73 -8.21
N ARG A 461 5.22 5.95 -9.28
CA ARG A 461 6.36 5.25 -9.87
C ARG A 461 7.16 6.22 -10.73
N GLU A 462 8.49 6.18 -10.62
CA GLU A 462 9.38 6.90 -11.51
C GLU A 462 9.18 6.42 -12.95
N GLY A 463 8.97 7.35 -13.89
CA GLY A 463 8.90 7.07 -15.31
C GLY A 463 10.25 7.21 -16.01
N LEU A 464 10.34 6.79 -17.27
CA LEU A 464 11.54 6.98 -18.09
C LEU A 464 11.72 8.43 -18.57
N ASP A 465 10.71 9.27 -18.39
CA ASP A 465 10.70 10.70 -18.75
C ASP A 465 11.28 11.60 -17.65
N ASP A 466 11.78 11.02 -16.56
CA ASP A 466 12.36 11.72 -15.40
C ASP A 466 11.43 12.79 -14.79
N ALA A 467 10.10 12.63 -14.98
CA ALA A 467 9.14 13.58 -14.48
C ALA A 467 9.03 13.56 -12.95
N TRP A 468 9.07 14.74 -12.36
CA TRP A 468 8.80 14.92 -10.94
C TRP A 468 7.29 14.85 -10.66
N PRO A 469 6.89 14.38 -9.46
CA PRO A 469 5.48 14.29 -9.08
C PRO A 469 4.74 15.61 -9.27
N ALA A 470 3.47 15.56 -9.66
CA ALA A 470 2.64 16.76 -9.79
C ALA A 470 2.15 17.32 -8.44
N THR A 471 2.40 16.61 -7.32
CA THR A 471 2.03 17.05 -5.96
C THR A 471 2.88 18.22 -5.49
N PRO A 472 2.39 19.08 -4.58
CA PRO A 472 3.18 20.19 -4.04
C PRO A 472 4.36 19.76 -3.17
N VAL A 473 4.40 18.51 -2.70
CA VAL A 473 5.47 17.98 -1.84
C VAL A 473 6.05 16.70 -2.42
N ALA A 474 7.37 16.61 -2.47
CA ALA A 474 8.11 15.37 -2.73
C ALA A 474 8.94 14.99 -1.49
N LEU A 475 8.71 13.78 -0.97
CA LEU A 475 9.41 13.21 0.17
C LEU A 475 10.39 12.15 -0.34
N LEU A 476 11.66 12.33 -0.07
CA LEU A 476 12.76 11.47 -0.50
C LEU A 476 13.51 10.94 0.72
N PRO A 477 12.90 9.96 1.44
CA PRO A 477 13.50 9.41 2.65
C PRO A 477 14.72 8.56 2.31
N ALA A 478 15.89 8.99 2.77
CA ALA A 478 17.16 8.28 2.67
C ALA A 478 17.39 7.57 1.32
N PRO A 479 17.37 8.31 0.17
CA PRO A 479 17.54 7.68 -1.12
C PRO A 479 18.91 7.01 -1.19
N LEU A 480 18.90 5.73 -1.56
CA LEU A 480 20.10 4.90 -1.65
C LEU A 480 20.75 5.12 -3.03
N THR A 481 21.67 6.05 -3.13
CA THR A 481 22.22 6.51 -4.41
C THR A 481 23.70 6.17 -4.59
N SER A 482 24.26 5.30 -3.76
CA SER A 482 25.66 4.87 -3.86
C SER A 482 25.84 3.60 -4.69
N THR A 483 27.08 3.27 -4.99
CA THR A 483 27.47 2.09 -5.75
C THR A 483 27.13 0.76 -5.06
N THR A 484 26.97 0.75 -3.74
CA THR A 484 26.64 -0.46 -2.98
C THR A 484 25.16 -0.78 -3.02
N SER A 485 24.32 0.22 -3.30
CA SER A 485 22.85 0.11 -3.40
C SER A 485 22.36 0.60 -4.78
N SER A 486 23.21 0.55 -5.77
CA SER A 486 23.01 1.19 -7.09
C SER A 486 21.80 0.72 -7.87
N LEU A 487 21.23 -0.42 -7.52
CA LEU A 487 20.13 -1.04 -8.26
C LEU A 487 18.73 -0.57 -7.82
N LEU A 488 18.63 0.20 -6.73
CA LEU A 488 17.36 0.53 -6.11
C LEU A 488 17.23 2.03 -5.81
N HIS A 489 17.73 2.89 -6.69
CA HIS A 489 17.66 4.35 -6.48
C HIS A 489 17.05 5.06 -7.68
N MET A 490 16.66 6.32 -7.47
CA MET A 490 16.22 7.20 -8.54
C MET A 490 17.35 7.40 -9.54
N ARG A 491 17.06 7.35 -10.85
CA ARG A 491 18.07 7.57 -11.89
C ARG A 491 18.72 8.93 -11.74
N THR A 492 19.98 9.01 -12.13
CA THR A 492 20.75 10.27 -12.03
C THR A 492 20.06 11.45 -12.73
N SER A 493 19.42 11.19 -13.87
CA SER A 493 18.68 12.19 -14.64
C SER A 493 17.44 12.75 -13.91
N PHE A 494 16.81 11.98 -13.04
CA PHE A 494 15.72 12.45 -12.20
C PHE A 494 16.13 13.68 -11.37
N TRP A 495 17.33 13.66 -10.80
CA TRP A 495 17.81 14.77 -9.94
C TRP A 495 18.02 16.09 -10.67
N GLN A 496 18.20 16.06 -11.99
CA GLN A 496 18.32 17.27 -12.80
C GLN A 496 17.05 18.12 -12.79
N GLY A 497 15.87 17.48 -12.58
CA GLY A 497 14.60 18.19 -12.44
C GLY A 497 14.32 18.81 -11.07
N ALA A 498 15.17 18.55 -10.05
CA ALA A 498 14.92 18.97 -8.67
C ALA A 498 14.81 20.49 -8.51
N LEU A 499 15.72 21.24 -9.12
CA LEU A 499 15.71 22.69 -9.05
C LEU A 499 14.44 23.26 -9.70
N ASP A 500 14.12 22.81 -10.90
CA ASP A 500 12.92 23.23 -11.63
C ASP A 500 11.63 22.95 -10.86
N TYR A 501 11.54 21.77 -10.23
CA TYR A 501 10.39 21.43 -9.40
C TYR A 501 10.25 22.40 -8.23
N ALA A 502 11.32 22.70 -7.52
CA ALA A 502 11.31 23.63 -6.41
C ALA A 502 11.01 25.07 -6.89
N GLU A 503 11.62 25.53 -8.00
CA GLU A 503 11.38 26.88 -8.55
C GLU A 503 9.92 27.11 -8.94
N ARG A 504 9.23 26.10 -9.43
CA ARG A 504 7.80 26.17 -9.76
C ARG A 504 6.88 26.18 -8.53
N GLY A 505 7.39 25.90 -7.34
CA GLY A 505 6.67 25.96 -6.08
C GLY A 505 6.60 24.66 -5.31
N GLY A 506 7.24 23.60 -5.81
CA GLY A 506 7.36 22.32 -5.10
C GLY A 506 8.23 22.43 -3.85
N VAL A 507 7.93 21.65 -2.84
CA VAL A 507 8.76 21.50 -1.64
C VAL A 507 9.35 20.10 -1.61
N ILE A 508 10.68 20.02 -1.61
CA ILE A 508 11.43 18.77 -1.52
C ILE A 508 11.87 18.56 -0.07
N TYR A 509 11.61 17.40 0.47
CA TYR A 509 12.25 16.88 1.68
C TYR A 509 13.20 15.75 1.31
N LEU A 510 14.44 15.85 1.80
CA LEU A 510 15.49 14.86 1.58
C LEU A 510 16.15 14.56 2.91
N SER A 511 16.14 13.31 3.35
CA SER A 511 17.03 12.83 4.42
C SER A 511 18.25 12.12 3.79
N CYS A 512 19.43 12.29 4.37
CA CYS A 512 20.66 11.75 3.81
C CYS A 512 21.21 10.61 4.65
N SER A 513 21.66 9.55 3.98
CA SER A 513 22.54 8.54 4.58
C SER A 513 23.99 8.72 4.10
N ALA A 514 24.92 7.98 4.68
CA ALA A 514 26.33 7.96 4.22
C ALA A 514 26.48 7.39 2.80
N GLU A 515 25.43 6.89 2.21
CA GLU A 515 25.35 6.42 0.82
C GLU A 515 24.69 7.44 -0.12
N THR A 516 24.30 8.59 0.37
CA THR A 516 23.70 9.64 -0.48
C THR A 516 24.76 10.23 -1.40
N ALA A 517 24.55 10.11 -2.72
CA ALA A 517 25.40 10.63 -3.77
C ALA A 517 24.52 11.27 -4.87
N ILE A 518 24.11 12.51 -4.67
CA ILE A 518 23.20 13.23 -5.55
C ILE A 518 23.97 14.30 -6.33
N PRO A 519 23.96 14.27 -7.68
CA PRO A 519 24.59 15.29 -8.48
C PRO A 519 23.95 16.66 -8.26
N GLU A 520 24.76 17.70 -8.28
CA GLU A 520 24.31 19.10 -8.17
C GLU A 520 23.53 19.45 -6.88
N LEU A 521 23.71 18.67 -5.81
CA LEU A 521 23.03 18.87 -4.54
C LEU A 521 23.14 20.33 -4.04
N ALA A 522 24.30 20.94 -4.17
CA ALA A 522 24.53 22.34 -3.76
C ALA A 522 23.63 23.31 -4.52
N SER A 523 23.38 23.07 -5.81
CA SER A 523 22.62 24.00 -6.67
C SER A 523 21.14 24.04 -6.29
N PHE A 524 20.51 22.91 -6.03
CA PHE A 524 19.10 22.89 -5.69
C PHE A 524 18.83 22.89 -4.18
N ALA A 525 19.68 22.24 -3.37
CA ALA A 525 19.46 22.13 -1.92
C ALA A 525 20.28 23.13 -1.07
N GLY A 526 21.23 23.85 -1.67
CA GLY A 526 22.04 24.85 -0.97
C GLY A 526 22.97 24.29 0.10
N VAL A 527 23.30 23.00 0.01
CA VAL A 527 24.21 22.30 0.91
C VAL A 527 25.19 21.42 0.13
N GLU A 528 26.34 21.17 0.74
CA GLU A 528 27.34 20.22 0.25
C GLU A 528 27.53 19.11 1.29
N ILE A 529 27.71 17.89 0.84
CA ILE A 529 28.16 16.78 1.69
C ILE A 529 29.68 16.86 1.78
N VAL A 530 30.21 17.08 2.99
CA VAL A 530 31.64 17.20 3.24
C VAL A 530 32.27 15.84 3.50
N ASP A 531 31.57 15.00 4.28
CA ASP A 531 32.03 13.68 4.67
C ASP A 531 30.86 12.89 5.29
N ARG A 532 31.07 11.63 5.62
CA ARG A 532 30.18 10.83 6.45
C ARG A 532 30.17 11.36 7.86
N ALA A 533 28.99 11.34 8.51
CA ALA A 533 28.90 11.72 9.93
C ALA A 533 29.68 10.75 10.81
N PRO A 534 30.28 11.20 11.91
CA PRO A 534 30.80 10.28 12.94
C PRO A 534 29.69 9.39 13.47
N VAL A 535 30.04 8.18 13.89
CA VAL A 535 29.12 7.33 14.67
C VAL A 535 29.02 7.96 16.06
N GLU A 536 27.82 8.38 16.42
CA GLU A 536 27.48 8.94 17.73
C GLU A 536 26.42 8.05 18.39
N GLY A 537 26.09 8.35 19.64
CA GLY A 537 24.92 7.80 20.33
C GLY A 537 23.60 8.29 19.68
N ASP A 538 22.62 8.62 20.50
CA ASP A 538 21.36 9.17 19.98
C ASP A 538 21.59 10.41 19.09
N VAL A 539 20.98 10.40 17.91
CA VAL A 539 21.01 11.55 17.02
C VAL A 539 20.16 12.67 17.60
N ARG A 540 20.82 13.81 17.88
CA ARG A 540 20.21 15.00 18.48
C ARG A 540 20.37 16.19 17.55
N LEU A 541 19.23 16.77 17.19
CA LEU A 541 19.16 17.97 16.37
C LEU A 541 18.80 19.16 17.27
N MET A 542 19.80 20.01 17.57
CA MET A 542 19.60 21.23 18.38
C MET A 542 19.03 22.32 17.49
N LEU A 543 17.80 22.74 17.72
CA LEU A 543 17.08 23.67 16.86
C LEU A 543 17.67 25.10 16.96
N THR A 544 17.98 25.68 15.82
CA THR A 544 18.39 27.09 15.67
C THR A 544 17.29 27.93 15.03
N GLY A 545 16.27 27.28 14.46
CA GLY A 545 15.06 27.86 13.90
C GLY A 545 13.81 27.10 14.38
N ALA A 546 12.63 27.63 14.14
CA ALA A 546 11.37 26.95 14.43
C ALA A 546 11.17 25.76 13.48
N VAL A 547 10.77 24.59 14.02
CA VAL A 547 10.56 23.36 13.26
C VAL A 547 9.24 22.71 13.70
N GLY A 548 8.22 22.74 12.83
CA GLY A 548 6.96 22.00 12.99
C GLY A 548 6.22 22.26 14.33
N GLY A 549 6.34 23.47 14.87
CA GLY A 549 5.74 23.86 16.16
C GLY A 549 6.70 23.76 17.36
N MET A 550 7.94 23.32 17.13
CA MET A 550 9.01 23.38 18.14
C MET A 550 9.78 24.69 18.01
N ASP A 551 10.21 25.25 19.14
CA ASP A 551 10.93 26.53 19.21
C ASP A 551 12.44 26.37 19.11
N PRO A 552 13.17 27.43 18.65
CA PRO A 552 14.63 27.48 18.71
C PRO A 552 15.14 27.24 20.14
N GLY A 553 16.23 26.49 20.27
CA GLY A 553 16.82 26.09 21.54
C GLY A 553 16.31 24.75 22.08
N GLN A 554 15.21 24.22 21.56
CA GLN A 554 14.79 22.86 21.85
C GLN A 554 15.65 21.83 21.10
N THR A 555 15.64 20.58 21.56
CA THR A 555 16.35 19.47 20.93
C THR A 555 15.33 18.45 20.43
N LEU A 556 15.40 18.12 19.13
CA LEU A 556 14.73 16.99 18.55
C LEU A 556 15.68 15.79 18.63
N THR A 557 15.27 14.77 19.35
CA THR A 557 16.04 13.53 19.49
C THR A 557 15.40 12.43 18.69
N VAL A 558 16.16 11.77 17.81
CA VAL A 558 15.76 10.52 17.18
C VAL A 558 16.12 9.40 18.16
N ALA A 559 15.12 8.95 18.90
CA ALA A 559 15.31 7.98 19.99
C ALA A 559 15.80 6.63 19.46
N GLY A 560 16.60 5.94 20.27
CA GLY A 560 17.06 4.57 20.00
C GLY A 560 18.22 4.43 19.00
N THR A 561 18.73 5.54 18.44
CA THR A 561 19.85 5.49 17.50
C THR A 561 21.16 4.99 18.14
N GLU A 562 21.28 5.10 19.47
CA GLU A 562 22.37 4.46 20.21
C GLU A 562 22.30 2.93 20.11
N ALA A 563 21.09 2.34 20.14
CA ALA A 563 20.90 0.91 19.97
C ALA A 563 21.24 0.48 18.53
N ALA A 564 20.83 1.25 17.54
CA ALA A 564 21.18 1.03 16.13
C ALA A 564 22.70 1.13 15.91
N ALA A 565 23.37 2.09 16.53
CA ALA A 565 24.82 2.22 16.47
C ALA A 565 25.55 1.01 17.12
N ARG A 566 24.99 0.48 18.21
CA ARG A 566 25.54 -0.72 18.86
C ARG A 566 25.27 -2.00 18.06
N ALA A 567 24.14 -2.08 17.36
CA ALA A 567 23.72 -3.27 16.60
C ALA A 567 24.46 -3.45 15.25
N GLY A 568 25.36 -2.54 14.89
CA GLY A 568 26.17 -2.66 13.66
C GLY A 568 26.09 -1.47 12.72
N ALA A 569 25.38 -0.39 13.07
CA ALA A 569 25.32 0.84 12.28
C ALA A 569 26.69 1.45 11.98
N ALA A 570 27.73 1.08 12.75
CA ALA A 570 29.11 1.45 12.46
C ALA A 570 29.60 0.91 11.11
N THR A 571 29.05 -0.23 10.68
CA THR A 571 29.39 -0.91 9.40
C THR A 571 28.28 -0.76 8.35
N ASP A 572 27.08 -0.46 8.77
CA ASP A 572 25.93 -0.26 7.88
C ASP A 572 25.80 1.24 7.50
N LEU A 573 26.20 1.55 6.28
CA LEU A 573 26.19 2.92 5.77
C LEU A 573 24.79 3.50 5.57
N HIS A 574 23.74 2.66 5.45
CA HIS A 574 22.35 3.10 5.35
C HIS A 574 21.90 3.83 6.60
N LEU A 575 22.40 3.41 7.77
CA LEU A 575 22.03 3.97 9.07
C LEU A 575 22.92 5.13 9.53
N ARG A 576 23.92 5.48 8.74
CA ARG A 576 24.88 6.54 9.07
C ARG A 576 24.53 7.81 8.31
N GLY A 577 24.58 8.96 8.99
CA GLY A 577 24.35 10.26 8.37
C GLY A 577 25.57 10.83 7.65
N VAL A 578 25.42 12.07 7.20
CA VAL A 578 26.47 12.88 6.53
C VAL A 578 26.81 14.13 7.32
N GLN A 579 28.00 14.70 7.09
CA GLN A 579 28.36 16.05 7.52
C GLN A 579 28.00 17.04 6.42
N LEU A 580 27.10 17.96 6.72
CA LEU A 580 26.71 19.01 5.78
C LEU A 580 27.51 20.29 6.00
N ARG A 581 27.73 21.00 4.90
CA ARG A 581 28.16 22.42 4.87
C ARG A 581 27.07 23.21 4.15
N ALA A 582 26.49 24.20 4.83
CA ALA A 582 25.55 25.10 4.19
C ALA A 582 26.30 26.04 3.23
N ALA A 583 25.82 26.11 1.98
CA ALA A 583 26.29 27.07 0.98
C ALA A 583 25.45 28.36 1.07
N ASP A 584 24.15 28.23 0.75
CA ASP A 584 23.18 29.34 0.87
C ASP A 584 21.87 28.91 1.61
N ALA A 585 21.79 27.67 2.09
CA ALA A 585 20.67 27.21 2.87
C ALA A 585 20.67 27.79 4.29
N GLN A 586 19.49 28.13 4.79
CA GLN A 586 19.29 28.48 6.21
C GLN A 586 19.48 27.22 7.07
N VAL A 587 20.28 27.29 8.11
CA VAL A 587 20.43 26.22 9.10
C VAL A 587 19.31 26.34 10.13
N LEU A 588 18.49 25.28 10.25
CA LEU A 588 17.36 25.19 11.20
C LEU A 588 17.72 24.33 12.40
N ALA A 589 18.68 23.41 12.28
CA ALA A 589 19.21 22.66 13.40
C ALA A 589 20.68 22.32 13.18
N VAL A 590 21.40 22.11 14.28
CA VAL A 590 22.80 21.67 14.28
C VAL A 590 22.95 20.39 15.10
N THR A 591 24.01 19.63 14.80
CA THR A 591 24.44 18.48 15.61
C THR A 591 25.02 18.93 16.96
N SER A 592 25.28 17.99 17.86
CA SER A 592 26.00 18.22 19.12
C SER A 592 27.39 18.88 18.93
N ARG A 593 27.95 18.77 17.71
CA ARG A 593 29.25 19.36 17.33
C ARG A 593 29.12 20.68 16.57
N GLY A 594 27.90 21.21 16.43
CA GLY A 594 27.62 22.47 15.75
C GLY A 594 27.57 22.40 14.21
N ALA A 595 27.67 21.20 13.61
CA ALA A 595 27.53 21.06 12.16
C ALA A 595 26.05 21.16 11.75
N PRO A 596 25.72 21.73 10.54
CA PRO A 596 24.34 21.74 10.05
C PRO A 596 23.73 20.34 10.00
N ALA A 597 22.51 20.20 10.56
CA ALA A 597 21.81 18.93 10.66
C ALA A 597 20.42 18.96 10.00
N LEU A 598 19.76 20.12 10.03
CA LEU A 598 18.53 20.38 9.28
C LEU A 598 18.66 21.74 8.61
N THR A 599 18.40 21.80 7.31
CA THR A 599 18.54 23.02 6.54
C THR A 599 17.33 23.28 5.65
N LEU A 600 17.11 24.54 5.27
CA LEU A 600 16.07 24.96 4.35
C LEU A 600 16.65 25.92 3.32
N ALA A 601 16.57 25.59 2.04
CA ALA A 601 16.91 26.47 0.93
C ALA A 601 15.65 26.90 0.20
N ARG A 602 15.43 28.21 0.02
CA ARG A 602 14.37 28.72 -0.84
C ARG A 602 14.82 28.66 -2.29
N ARG A 603 13.92 28.17 -3.18
CA ARG A 603 14.16 28.09 -4.62
C ARG A 603 12.90 28.56 -5.34
N GLY A 604 12.99 29.73 -6.00
CA GLY A 604 11.83 30.33 -6.65
C GLY A 604 10.63 30.43 -5.70
N LYS A 605 9.54 29.74 -6.00
CA LYS A 605 8.31 29.73 -5.20
C LYS A 605 8.27 28.62 -4.15
N GLY A 606 9.17 27.64 -4.23
CA GLY A 606 9.23 26.50 -3.33
C GLY A 606 10.47 26.46 -2.45
N ALA A 607 10.82 25.27 -2.00
CA ALA A 607 11.94 25.08 -1.08
C ALA A 607 12.49 23.65 -1.11
N VAL A 608 13.72 23.49 -0.61
CA VAL A 608 14.33 22.19 -0.35
C VAL A 608 14.73 22.15 1.13
N ILE A 609 14.31 21.10 1.82
CA ILE A 609 14.63 20.82 3.21
C ILE A 609 15.50 19.56 3.25
N VAL A 610 16.68 19.67 3.85
CA VAL A 610 17.63 18.55 3.94
C VAL A 610 17.90 18.23 5.40
N CYS A 611 17.75 16.94 5.75
CA CYS A 611 18.17 16.35 7.02
C CYS A 611 19.48 15.58 6.80
N ALA A 612 20.48 15.83 7.65
CA ALA A 612 21.80 15.18 7.58
C ALA A 612 21.82 13.71 7.97
N TYR A 613 20.72 13.19 8.48
CA TYR A 613 20.58 11.83 9.00
C TYR A 613 19.41 11.12 8.35
N PRO A 614 19.51 9.81 8.10
CA PRO A 614 18.41 8.98 7.55
C PRO A 614 17.42 8.61 8.69
N ILE A 615 16.69 9.61 9.15
CA ILE A 615 15.84 9.50 10.35
C ILE A 615 14.76 8.40 10.23
N GLU A 616 14.30 8.15 9.03
CA GLU A 616 13.30 7.12 8.74
C GLU A 616 13.90 5.72 8.90
N LEU A 617 15.11 5.51 8.45
CA LEU A 617 15.84 4.24 8.62
C LEU A 617 16.28 4.04 10.07
N LEU A 618 16.77 5.09 10.71
CA LEU A 618 17.13 5.04 12.13
C LEU A 618 15.93 4.70 13.02
N ALA A 619 14.76 5.28 12.74
CA ALA A 619 13.52 4.96 13.45
C ALA A 619 13.08 3.50 13.22
N ALA A 620 13.42 2.90 12.08
CA ALA A 620 13.10 1.50 11.78
C ALA A 620 13.83 0.52 12.69
N GLU A 621 15.03 0.88 13.16
CA GLU A 621 15.82 0.04 14.07
C GLU A 621 15.33 0.06 15.53
N VAL A 622 14.32 0.90 15.82
CA VAL A 622 13.78 1.04 17.17
C VAL A 622 12.46 0.29 17.27
N PRO A 623 12.38 -0.84 18.00
CA PRO A 623 11.12 -1.50 18.27
C PRO A 623 10.11 -0.54 18.91
N ASP A 624 8.86 -0.59 18.46
CA ASP A 624 7.81 0.37 18.85
C ASP A 624 8.18 1.86 18.64
N GLY A 625 9.12 2.13 17.74
CA GLY A 625 9.49 3.51 17.37
C GLY A 625 8.33 4.32 16.82
N LEU A 626 8.52 5.62 16.66
CA LEU A 626 7.48 6.57 16.27
C LEU A 626 6.30 6.65 17.27
N GLY A 627 6.57 6.39 18.55
CA GLY A 627 5.61 6.49 19.65
C GLY A 627 5.03 7.90 19.84
N ASP A 628 4.12 8.05 20.81
CA ASP A 628 3.39 9.31 21.04
C ASP A 628 4.33 10.49 21.34
N ASP A 629 5.40 10.23 22.10
CA ASP A 629 6.37 11.24 22.54
C ASP A 629 7.49 11.50 21.52
N ASP A 630 7.53 10.76 20.39
CA ASP A 630 8.56 10.93 19.39
C ASP A 630 8.32 12.23 18.59
N PRO A 631 9.26 13.21 18.63
CA PRO A 631 9.08 14.52 18.01
C PRO A 631 9.46 14.55 16.52
N VAL A 632 9.95 13.46 15.93
CA VAL A 632 10.50 13.43 14.54
C VAL A 632 9.46 13.88 13.51
N TRP A 633 8.17 13.64 13.76
CA TRP A 633 7.08 14.14 12.90
C TRP A 633 7.11 15.66 12.68
N ALA A 634 7.74 16.43 13.59
CA ALA A 634 7.83 17.90 13.48
C ALA A 634 8.62 18.33 12.21
N ILE A 635 9.55 17.52 11.72
CA ILE A 635 10.27 17.78 10.47
C ILE A 635 9.27 17.71 9.31
N TYR A 636 8.41 16.69 9.27
CA TYR A 636 7.38 16.55 8.23
C TYR A 636 6.31 17.64 8.31
N ARG A 637 6.01 18.12 9.52
CA ARG A 637 5.15 19.29 9.72
C ARG A 637 5.79 20.57 9.16
N LEU A 638 7.09 20.77 9.35
CA LEU A 638 7.82 21.86 8.71
C LEU A 638 7.69 21.80 7.19
N VAL A 639 7.79 20.61 6.61
CA VAL A 639 7.61 20.40 5.16
C VAL A 639 6.20 20.80 4.71
N ARG A 640 5.16 20.29 5.41
CA ARG A 640 3.76 20.65 5.16
C ARG A 640 3.52 22.17 5.22
N ASP A 641 3.97 22.79 6.30
CA ASP A 641 3.76 24.22 6.55
C ASP A 641 4.54 25.07 5.55
N THR A 642 5.73 24.63 5.12
CA THR A 642 6.54 25.28 4.07
C THR A 642 5.83 25.23 2.72
N ALA A 643 5.17 24.14 2.41
CA ALA A 643 4.38 23.97 1.18
C ALA A 643 2.99 24.65 1.25
N GLY A 644 2.59 25.15 2.40
CA GLY A 644 1.28 25.78 2.58
C GLY A 644 0.10 24.78 2.46
N VAL A 645 0.37 23.49 2.61
CA VAL A 645 -0.64 22.43 2.47
C VAL A 645 -1.56 22.41 3.69
N ARG A 646 -2.87 22.51 3.44
CA ARG A 646 -3.92 22.44 4.47
C ARG A 646 -5.12 21.67 3.94
N PRO A 647 -5.67 20.73 4.71
CA PRO A 647 -6.93 20.08 4.36
C PRO A 647 -8.12 21.01 4.62
N ALA A 648 -9.21 20.84 3.86
CA ALA A 648 -10.43 21.61 4.04
C ALA A 648 -11.13 21.34 5.39
N VAL A 649 -10.97 20.12 5.92
CA VAL A 649 -11.44 19.69 7.25
C VAL A 649 -10.34 18.95 7.95
N ASP A 650 -10.08 19.24 9.23
CA ASP A 650 -9.00 18.65 10.01
C ASP A 650 -9.34 18.48 11.49
N LEU A 651 -8.76 17.45 12.09
CA LEU A 651 -8.56 17.25 13.52
C LEU A 651 -7.05 17.27 13.77
N ASP A 652 -6.49 18.47 13.99
CA ASP A 652 -5.04 18.69 13.98
C ASP A 652 -4.36 18.16 15.24
N SER A 653 -3.81 16.95 15.13
CA SER A 653 -2.98 16.34 16.17
C SER A 653 -1.95 15.40 15.57
N SER A 654 -0.73 15.41 16.09
CA SER A 654 0.34 14.46 15.72
C SER A 654 0.09 13.04 16.28
N LEU A 655 -0.91 12.88 17.11
CA LEU A 655 -1.30 11.59 17.68
C LEU A 655 -2.28 10.83 16.79
N LEU A 656 -2.91 11.52 15.82
CA LEU A 656 -3.81 10.93 14.84
C LEU A 656 -3.09 10.54 13.56
N THR A 657 -3.69 9.59 12.83
CA THR A 657 -3.49 9.47 11.39
C THR A 657 -4.73 9.98 10.66
N ARG A 658 -4.51 10.54 9.49
CA ARG A 658 -5.56 11.22 8.73
C ARG A 658 -5.52 10.80 7.28
N GLY A 659 -6.61 10.21 6.81
CA GLY A 659 -6.90 10.00 5.41
C GLY A 659 -8.04 10.89 4.98
N ILE A 660 -8.00 11.45 3.78
CA ILE A 660 -9.03 12.33 3.26
C ILE A 660 -9.43 11.83 1.89
N LEU A 661 -10.72 11.54 1.74
CA LEU A 661 -11.34 11.25 0.44
C LEU A 661 -12.12 12.47 -0.02
N THR A 662 -12.10 12.73 -1.32
CA THR A 662 -12.81 13.89 -1.91
C THR A 662 -13.74 13.43 -3.02
N GLY A 663 -14.79 14.23 -3.26
CA GLY A 663 -15.76 14.05 -4.33
C GLY A 663 -16.37 15.39 -4.72
N GLU A 664 -17.22 15.38 -5.75
CA GLU A 664 -17.87 16.60 -6.25
C GLU A 664 -18.68 17.32 -5.19
N ALA A 665 -19.41 16.58 -4.34
CA ALA A 665 -20.30 17.15 -3.34
C ALA A 665 -19.58 17.57 -2.05
N GLY A 666 -18.37 17.09 -1.78
CA GLY A 666 -17.66 17.35 -0.53
C GLY A 666 -16.51 16.40 -0.26
N GLY A 667 -16.44 15.84 0.94
CA GLY A 667 -15.40 14.88 1.30
C GLY A 667 -15.64 14.13 2.61
N ILE A 668 -14.70 13.24 2.90
CA ILE A 668 -14.65 12.40 4.10
C ILE A 668 -13.24 12.51 4.70
N LEU A 669 -13.14 12.96 5.96
CA LEU A 669 -11.94 12.81 6.77
C LEU A 669 -12.09 11.55 7.61
N VAL A 670 -11.14 10.67 7.53
CA VAL A 670 -10.97 9.52 8.42
C VAL A 670 -9.79 9.81 9.33
N ALA A 671 -10.06 10.00 10.62
CA ALA A 671 -9.04 10.27 11.62
C ALA A 671 -9.02 9.12 12.63
N THR A 672 -7.91 8.42 12.74
CA THR A 672 -7.75 7.27 13.64
C THR A 672 -6.82 7.60 14.79
N ASN A 673 -7.22 7.21 16.02
CA ASN A 673 -6.45 7.45 17.23
C ASN A 673 -5.56 6.26 17.58
N HIS A 674 -4.29 6.34 17.20
CA HIS A 674 -3.27 5.33 17.50
C HIS A 674 -2.55 5.59 18.83
N SER A 675 -2.94 6.62 19.59
CA SER A 675 -2.28 6.98 20.85
C SER A 675 -2.72 6.07 22.00
N ALA A 676 -1.96 6.13 23.09
CA ALA A 676 -2.24 5.37 24.30
C ALA A 676 -3.48 5.86 25.08
N GLY A 677 -4.03 7.03 24.76
CA GLY A 677 -5.14 7.65 25.48
C GLY A 677 -6.23 8.22 24.58
N ASP A 678 -7.32 8.64 25.21
CA ASP A 678 -8.40 9.36 24.57
C ASP A 678 -7.96 10.77 24.20
N LEU A 679 -8.49 11.29 23.09
CA LEU A 679 -8.22 12.64 22.61
C LEU A 679 -9.51 13.44 22.57
N THR A 680 -9.41 14.75 22.84
CA THR A 680 -10.48 15.71 22.59
C THR A 680 -9.88 16.85 21.78
N LEU A 681 -10.37 17.05 20.57
CA LEU A 681 -9.74 17.92 19.57
C LEU A 681 -10.77 18.83 18.91
N PRO A 682 -10.46 20.11 18.69
CA PRO A 682 -11.34 21.00 17.97
C PRO A 682 -11.41 20.64 16.48
N LEU A 683 -12.61 20.51 15.96
CA LEU A 683 -12.87 20.32 14.53
C LEU A 683 -12.58 21.62 13.78
N ARG A 684 -11.65 21.58 12.85
CA ARG A 684 -11.32 22.71 11.99
C ARG A 684 -11.94 22.50 10.62
N ALA A 685 -12.48 23.57 10.04
CA ALA A 685 -12.99 23.55 8.68
C ALA A 685 -12.80 24.90 8.01
N ASP A 686 -12.56 24.87 6.70
CA ASP A 686 -12.51 26.07 5.88
C ASP A 686 -13.91 26.73 5.74
N ALA A 687 -13.93 28.01 5.40
CA ALA A 687 -15.19 28.77 5.26
C ALA A 687 -16.11 28.26 4.13
N GLU A 688 -15.57 27.52 3.17
CA GLU A 688 -16.30 26.93 2.05
C GLU A 688 -16.94 25.57 2.38
N VAL A 689 -16.74 25.08 3.60
CA VAL A 689 -17.27 23.81 4.09
C VAL A 689 -18.59 24.05 4.81
N ASN A 690 -19.56 23.18 4.56
CA ASN A 690 -20.84 23.14 5.28
C ASN A 690 -21.30 21.70 5.54
N GLY A 691 -22.40 21.56 6.31
CA GLY A 691 -23.04 20.26 6.54
C GLY A 691 -22.12 19.24 7.22
N LEU A 692 -21.22 19.70 8.08
CA LEU A 692 -20.34 18.84 8.85
C LEU A 692 -21.13 17.82 9.68
N ARG A 693 -20.71 16.57 9.61
CA ARG A 693 -21.23 15.49 10.45
C ARG A 693 -20.06 14.64 10.94
N VAL A 694 -20.17 14.20 12.18
CA VAL A 694 -19.16 13.36 12.83
C VAL A 694 -19.80 12.05 13.25
N ARG A 695 -19.13 10.93 12.93
CA ARG A 695 -19.39 9.59 13.45
C ARG A 695 -18.16 9.13 14.20
N ILE A 696 -18.33 8.68 15.44
CA ILE A 696 -17.26 8.03 16.21
C ILE A 696 -17.47 6.52 16.13
N VAL A 697 -16.41 5.82 15.80
CA VAL A 697 -16.34 4.36 15.75
C VAL A 697 -15.36 3.91 16.83
N ASP A 698 -15.85 3.16 17.79
CA ASP A 698 -15.09 2.61 18.91
C ASP A 698 -15.74 1.30 19.39
N SER A 699 -15.12 0.62 20.33
CA SER A 699 -15.63 -0.64 20.87
C SER A 699 -17.05 -0.50 21.45
N ALA A 700 -17.36 0.61 22.11
CA ALA A 700 -18.68 0.85 22.69
C ALA A 700 -19.78 1.10 21.64
N ALA A 701 -19.41 1.69 20.50
CA ALA A 701 -20.34 1.87 19.37
C ALA A 701 -20.62 0.55 18.64
N GLU A 702 -19.61 -0.28 18.49
CA GLU A 702 -19.67 -1.58 17.81
C GLU A 702 -20.48 -2.63 18.60
N GLU A 703 -20.47 -2.57 19.91
CA GLU A 703 -21.26 -3.47 20.77
C GLU A 703 -22.79 -3.25 20.70
N ARG A 704 -23.24 -2.16 20.03
CA ARG A 704 -24.67 -1.87 19.89
C ARG A 704 -25.28 -2.71 18.77
N PRO A 705 -26.31 -3.54 19.05
CA PRO A 705 -26.88 -4.41 18.04
C PRO A 705 -27.51 -3.61 16.88
N GLY A 706 -27.12 -3.90 15.65
CA GLY A 706 -27.89 -3.62 14.44
C GLY A 706 -27.89 -2.20 13.91
N ALA A 707 -26.97 -1.32 14.34
CA ALA A 707 -26.87 0.03 13.75
C ALA A 707 -25.42 0.52 13.70
N ALA A 708 -25.03 1.13 12.56
CA ALA A 708 -23.85 1.95 12.52
C ALA A 708 -23.97 3.08 13.57
N ALA A 709 -22.84 3.46 14.20
CA ALA A 709 -22.83 4.60 15.11
C ALA A 709 -23.48 5.84 14.43
N PRO A 710 -24.40 6.56 15.10
CA PRO A 710 -25.12 7.65 14.48
C PRO A 710 -24.16 8.79 14.07
N GLN A 711 -24.42 9.41 12.93
CA GLN A 711 -23.76 10.65 12.54
C GLN A 711 -24.41 11.84 13.26
N ALA A 712 -23.66 12.58 14.07
CA ALA A 712 -24.08 13.80 14.68
C ALA A 712 -23.75 15.01 13.80
N ALA A 713 -24.63 16.00 13.74
CA ALA A 713 -24.31 17.30 13.14
C ALA A 713 -23.22 18.00 13.97
N ALA A 714 -22.29 18.67 13.30
CA ALA A 714 -21.19 19.38 13.94
C ALA A 714 -20.93 20.72 13.24
N THR A 715 -20.24 21.62 13.93
CA THR A 715 -19.78 22.91 13.40
C THR A 715 -18.26 23.04 13.60
N ALA A 716 -17.64 23.91 12.82
CA ALA A 716 -16.25 24.25 13.04
C ALA A 716 -16.06 24.84 14.45
N GLY A 717 -15.10 24.33 15.19
CA GLY A 717 -14.85 24.68 16.59
C GLY A 717 -15.44 23.72 17.62
N ASP A 718 -16.34 22.83 17.24
CA ASP A 718 -16.84 21.79 18.14
C ASP A 718 -15.72 20.83 18.55
N ASP A 719 -15.70 20.43 19.80
CA ASP A 719 -14.78 19.42 20.30
C ASP A 719 -15.23 18.01 19.89
N VAL A 720 -14.35 17.26 19.26
CA VAL A 720 -14.53 15.85 18.91
C VAL A 720 -13.77 15.00 19.92
N HIS A 721 -14.52 14.22 20.69
CA HIS A 721 -13.94 13.23 21.59
C HIS A 721 -13.69 11.94 20.81
N LEU A 722 -12.42 11.51 20.78
CA LEU A 722 -11.97 10.34 20.03
C LEU A 722 -11.28 9.35 20.96
N PRO A 723 -11.95 8.26 21.34
CA PRO A 723 -11.39 7.25 22.22
C PRO A 723 -10.12 6.62 21.66
N ARG A 724 -9.28 6.11 22.55
CA ARG A 724 -8.14 5.27 22.18
C ARG A 724 -8.59 4.13 21.27
N GLY A 725 -7.83 3.87 20.20
CA GLY A 725 -8.15 2.81 19.22
C GLY A 725 -9.41 3.08 18.39
N GLY A 726 -10.03 4.25 18.55
CA GLY A 726 -11.21 4.66 17.81
C GLY A 726 -10.90 5.41 16.51
N ALA A 727 -11.94 5.62 15.70
CA ALA A 727 -11.89 6.42 14.49
C ALA A 727 -13.01 7.48 14.48
N ALA A 728 -12.70 8.69 13.99
CA ALA A 728 -13.68 9.71 13.65
C ALA A 728 -13.84 9.79 12.13
N ILE A 729 -15.05 9.62 11.66
CA ILE A 729 -15.44 9.79 10.27
C ILE A 729 -16.18 11.11 10.17
N VAL A 730 -15.53 12.13 9.59
CA VAL A 730 -16.10 13.46 9.43
C VAL A 730 -16.46 13.64 7.97
N THR A 731 -17.75 13.82 7.69
CA THR A 731 -18.25 14.12 6.36
C THR A 731 -18.61 15.61 6.25
N TRP A 732 -18.40 16.19 5.07
CA TRP A 732 -18.77 17.57 4.78
C TRP A 732 -19.26 17.75 3.35
N LYS A 733 -19.92 18.87 3.10
CA LYS A 733 -20.32 19.30 1.77
C LYS A 733 -19.57 20.58 1.40
N ARG A 734 -19.29 20.76 0.11
CA ARG A 734 -18.81 22.03 -0.42
C ARG A 734 -19.98 23.03 -0.44
N ALA A 735 -19.74 24.28 -0.06
CA ALA A 735 -20.73 25.34 -0.28
C ALA A 735 -21.00 25.46 -1.78
N ALA A 736 -22.27 25.56 -2.17
CA ALA A 736 -22.61 25.83 -3.56
C ALA A 736 -21.86 27.08 -4.00
N ALA A 737 -21.09 27.00 -5.08
CA ALA A 737 -20.50 28.19 -5.69
C ALA A 737 -21.62 29.20 -5.93
N HIS A 738 -21.60 30.35 -5.25
CA HIS A 738 -22.51 31.42 -5.54
C HIS A 738 -22.36 31.75 -7.01
N GLY A 739 -23.38 31.43 -7.79
CA GLY A 739 -23.42 31.68 -9.22
C GLY A 739 -23.09 33.12 -9.48
N GLY A 740 -21.86 33.40 -9.86
CA GLY A 740 -21.45 34.69 -10.40
C GLY A 740 -22.29 34.92 -11.61
N GLY A 741 -23.32 35.76 -11.44
CA GLY A 741 -24.22 36.16 -12.53
C GLY A 741 -23.37 36.62 -13.71
N ARG A 742 -23.50 35.92 -14.82
CA ARG A 742 -23.08 36.43 -16.10
C ARG A 742 -23.83 37.76 -16.26
N ARG A 743 -23.18 38.86 -15.96
CA ARG A 743 -23.65 40.15 -16.50
C ARG A 743 -23.39 40.12 -18.00
N SER A 744 -24.48 40.19 -18.72
CA SER A 744 -24.59 40.37 -20.18
C SER A 744 -23.74 41.50 -20.71
#